data_78c5b81371b4fd755f6f7826004eb7fa
#
_entry.id   78c5b81371b4fd755f6f7826004eb7fa
#
_cell.length_a   1.000
_cell.length_b   1.000
_cell.length_c   1.000
_cell.angle_alpha   90.00
_cell.angle_beta   90.00
_cell.angle_gamma   90.00
#
_symmetry.space_group_name_H-M   'P 1'
#
loop_
_entity.id
_entity.type
_entity.pdbx_description
1 polymer ?
#
loop_
_entity_poly.entity_id
_entity_poly.type
_entity_poly.pdbx_seq_one_letter_code
_entity_poly.pdbx_strand_id
1 'polypeptide(L)'
;MEIPLLKDVVIIIGLAVLVLLIFRKIRIPAILAFFVTGLLAGPHGLGLISSPDEVSLLAELGVIFLLFTIGIEFSLEKFSQIKRYVVIGGSLQLTLTLAVVYFICLNLGLTTSESIFMGFLVSFSSTAIVLRLLQENDQIDSIHGQISLGILIFQDIAVVLVILFTPVLAGANNATVTNWPSLIAMGAGLMLFTFISAKWVVPRLLHYIARFKSRELFLLTIILICFGVTWTTSSMGLSTALGAFLAGLIISNTDYSHQALGNVLPFQDIFMSFFFVSIGMLVNPVFMVENLLLIVTITIAVLIIKSFINGITAGLLGLSFRVMILVGLILSQIGEFSFILAATGVQLGIINEEFFQIFLAVSLITMSITPFIMAMAPRISNFSDKLPLPPRIRQGFYPFKTPPTEVLSDHLIIIGFGINGKNMAKAASKAHIPYVVVEINPEIVRNEKSQGESIYFGDAAHGTVLKNVNISEARIMVVAISDPVGTLKILDVARKLNPNLYIIVRTRYIRDMESLYQMGADEIIPEEFETSIEIFSRVLDQYNLSKEEIDDFITEIRSDGYEMFRTLSQDESVTCTLNNGTNAEVISIPVGNDMNGETLNKFRATYNGNILAVVRNSKTFKNPDFDFKLLEDDIIIMVGK
;
A
#
# COMPACT_ATOMS: atom_id res chain seq x y z
N MET A 1 29.64 7.55 34.63
CA MET A 1 28.15 7.62 34.75
C MET A 1 27.61 6.73 33.67
N GLU A 2 27.20 5.52 33.99
CA GLU A 2 26.49 4.67 33.01
C GLU A 2 25.07 5.23 32.86
N ILE A 3 24.67 5.50 31.67
CA ILE A 3 23.30 5.90 31.31
C ILE A 3 22.58 4.60 30.90
N PRO A 4 21.81 3.96 31.82
CA PRO A 4 21.20 2.64 31.52
C PRO A 4 20.35 2.66 30.28
N LEU A 5 19.55 3.72 30.07
CA LEU A 5 18.73 3.92 28.89
C LEU A 5 19.55 3.91 27.58
N LEU A 6 20.73 4.54 27.56
CA LEU A 6 21.55 4.56 26.34
C LEU A 6 22.02 3.16 25.95
N LYS A 7 22.41 2.35 26.93
CA LYS A 7 22.79 0.94 26.71
C LYS A 7 21.63 0.16 26.13
N ASP A 8 20.43 0.28 26.71
CA ASP A 8 19.24 -0.45 26.28
C ASP A 8 18.83 -0.02 24.86
N VAL A 9 18.87 1.28 24.55
CA VAL A 9 18.60 1.80 23.20
C VAL A 9 19.60 1.24 22.17
N VAL A 10 20.90 1.20 22.49
CA VAL A 10 21.93 0.64 21.58
C VAL A 10 21.70 -0.86 21.34
N ILE A 11 21.35 -1.61 22.38
CA ILE A 11 21.05 -3.05 22.27
C ILE A 11 19.82 -3.25 21.37
N ILE A 12 18.74 -2.51 21.62
CA ILE A 12 17.49 -2.60 20.84
C ILE A 12 17.76 -2.27 19.37
N ILE A 13 18.40 -1.14 19.08
CA ILE A 13 18.67 -0.73 17.69
C ILE A 13 19.61 -1.74 17.01
N GLY A 14 20.68 -2.17 17.67
CA GLY A 14 21.63 -3.14 17.12
C GLY A 14 20.97 -4.48 16.78
N LEU A 15 20.16 -5.01 17.72
CA LEU A 15 19.43 -6.25 17.49
C LEU A 15 18.33 -6.09 16.43
N ALA A 16 17.61 -4.95 16.43
CA ALA A 16 16.60 -4.65 15.44
C ALA A 16 17.19 -4.59 14.01
N VAL A 17 18.35 -3.97 13.83
CA VAL A 17 19.05 -3.94 12.52
C VAL A 17 19.40 -5.36 12.06
N LEU A 18 19.92 -6.20 12.95
CA LEU A 18 20.26 -7.60 12.63
C LEU A 18 19.01 -8.38 12.19
N VAL A 19 17.94 -8.30 12.97
CA VAL A 19 16.68 -9.02 12.67
C VAL A 19 16.05 -8.48 11.38
N LEU A 20 16.06 -7.14 11.17
CA LEU A 20 15.56 -6.52 9.95
C LEU A 20 16.30 -6.99 8.70
N LEU A 21 17.63 -7.11 8.75
CA LEU A 21 18.43 -7.61 7.62
C LEU A 21 18.03 -9.04 7.24
N ILE A 22 17.79 -9.90 8.24
CA ILE A 22 17.32 -11.28 8.01
C ILE A 22 15.91 -11.27 7.41
N PHE A 23 14.98 -10.50 8.01
CA PHE A 23 13.57 -10.47 7.60
C PHE A 23 13.39 -9.85 6.20
N ARG A 24 14.18 -8.85 5.86
CA ARG A 24 14.19 -8.26 4.51
C ARG A 24 14.56 -9.30 3.44
N LYS A 25 15.53 -10.18 3.73
CA LYS A 25 15.94 -11.26 2.80
C LYS A 25 14.81 -12.26 2.53
N ILE A 26 13.94 -12.50 3.50
CA ILE A 26 12.79 -13.42 3.40
C ILE A 26 11.45 -12.70 3.17
N ARG A 27 11.50 -11.39 2.89
CA ARG A 27 10.34 -10.53 2.58
C ARG A 27 9.27 -10.49 3.69
N ILE A 28 9.68 -10.53 4.94
CA ILE A 28 8.79 -10.37 6.11
C ILE A 28 8.70 -8.88 6.47
N PRO A 29 7.52 -8.36 6.85
CA PRO A 29 7.34 -6.96 7.25
C PRO A 29 8.24 -6.55 8.44
N ALA A 30 8.75 -5.30 8.39
CA ALA A 30 9.64 -4.75 9.43
C ALA A 30 9.03 -4.76 10.84
N ILE A 31 7.71 -4.58 10.95
CA ILE A 31 6.97 -4.62 12.22
C ILE A 31 7.26 -5.92 12.99
N LEU A 32 7.26 -7.05 12.29
CA LEU A 32 7.54 -8.36 12.90
C LEU A 32 9.00 -8.51 13.36
N ALA A 33 9.93 -7.85 12.67
CA ALA A 33 11.31 -7.82 13.10
C ALA A 33 11.47 -7.09 14.44
N PHE A 34 10.75 -5.99 14.65
CA PHE A 34 10.74 -5.27 15.92
C PHE A 34 10.12 -6.10 17.05
N PHE A 35 9.02 -6.83 16.78
CA PHE A 35 8.46 -7.76 17.76
C PHE A 35 9.45 -8.86 18.17
N VAL A 36 10.08 -9.50 17.18
CA VAL A 36 11.09 -10.56 17.46
C VAL A 36 12.28 -9.97 18.21
N THR A 37 12.69 -8.75 17.87
CA THR A 37 13.73 -8.02 18.64
C THR A 37 13.33 -7.87 20.09
N GLY A 38 12.09 -7.44 20.37
CA GLY A 38 11.56 -7.29 21.73
C GLY A 38 11.50 -8.63 22.48
N LEU A 39 11.00 -9.68 21.80
CA LEU A 39 10.95 -11.03 22.36
C LEU A 39 12.35 -11.53 22.75
N LEU A 40 13.36 -11.30 21.90
CA LEU A 40 14.73 -11.73 22.17
C LEU A 40 15.40 -10.89 23.25
N ALA A 41 15.24 -9.56 23.21
CA ALA A 41 15.90 -8.64 24.13
C ALA A 41 15.20 -8.54 25.51
N GLY A 42 13.91 -8.87 25.56
CA GLY A 42 13.04 -8.72 26.71
C GLY A 42 13.32 -9.69 27.87
N PRO A 43 12.60 -9.51 29.00
CA PRO A 43 12.80 -10.28 30.22
C PRO A 43 12.48 -11.77 30.07
N HIS A 44 11.59 -12.12 29.16
CA HIS A 44 11.23 -13.51 28.86
C HIS A 44 12.12 -14.18 27.80
N GLY A 45 13.03 -13.40 27.17
CA GLY A 45 14.02 -13.87 26.19
C GLY A 45 15.43 -13.95 26.80
N LEU A 46 16.37 -13.18 26.22
CA LEU A 46 17.77 -13.14 26.68
C LEU A 46 18.00 -12.21 27.89
N GLY A 47 17.00 -11.43 28.30
CA GLY A 47 17.10 -10.51 29.44
C GLY A 47 18.15 -9.41 29.26
N LEU A 48 18.35 -8.91 28.06
CA LEU A 48 19.40 -7.93 27.74
C LEU A 48 19.06 -6.51 28.20
N ILE A 49 17.77 -6.20 28.36
CA ILE A 49 17.24 -4.88 28.71
C ILE A 49 17.26 -4.72 30.22
N SER A 50 17.89 -3.65 30.69
CA SER A 50 18.04 -3.35 32.11
C SER A 50 16.87 -2.56 32.70
N SER A 51 16.21 -1.71 31.88
CA SER A 51 15.15 -0.76 32.28
C SER A 51 13.92 -0.86 31.36
N PRO A 52 13.09 -1.91 31.46
CA PRO A 52 11.90 -2.07 30.59
C PRO A 52 10.93 -0.88 30.67
N ASP A 53 10.79 -0.26 31.85
CA ASP A 53 9.89 0.88 32.06
C ASP A 53 10.32 2.12 31.25
N GLU A 54 11.63 2.37 31.14
CA GLU A 54 12.16 3.47 30.32
C GLU A 54 11.93 3.24 28.82
N VAL A 55 12.02 1.98 28.38
CA VAL A 55 11.69 1.60 26.98
C VAL A 55 10.19 1.79 26.73
N SER A 56 9.34 1.52 27.70
CA SER A 56 7.90 1.72 27.59
C SER A 56 7.53 3.22 27.47
N LEU A 57 8.27 4.13 28.07
CA LEU A 57 8.09 5.58 27.87
C LEU A 57 8.40 5.99 26.42
N LEU A 58 9.47 5.44 25.81
CA LEU A 58 9.76 5.66 24.39
C LEU A 58 8.66 5.07 23.49
N ALA A 59 8.09 3.95 23.88
CA ALA A 59 6.98 3.32 23.20
C ALA A 59 5.71 4.18 23.22
N GLU A 60 5.39 4.86 24.33
CA GLU A 60 4.27 5.80 24.43
C GLU A 60 4.43 6.98 23.45
N LEU A 61 5.65 7.51 23.30
CA LEU A 61 5.93 8.52 22.27
C LEU A 61 5.64 7.99 20.86
N GLY A 62 5.93 6.70 20.61
CA GLY A 62 5.58 6.04 19.35
C GLY A 62 4.07 6.06 19.06
N VAL A 63 3.26 5.73 20.07
CA VAL A 63 1.79 5.80 19.96
C VAL A 63 1.31 7.23 19.71
N ILE A 64 1.87 8.21 20.41
CA ILE A 64 1.53 9.63 20.23
C ILE A 64 1.82 10.07 18.79
N PHE A 65 3.03 9.81 18.28
CA PHE A 65 3.37 10.17 16.90
C PHE A 65 2.55 9.41 15.85
N LEU A 66 2.26 8.13 16.09
CA LEU A 66 1.40 7.34 15.20
C LEU A 66 0.01 7.96 15.06
N LEU A 67 -0.65 8.23 16.18
CA LEU A 67 -2.02 8.78 16.15
C LEU A 67 -2.04 10.23 15.65
N PHE A 68 -0.98 10.99 15.92
CA PHE A 68 -0.80 12.32 15.36
C PHE A 68 -0.69 12.30 13.84
N THR A 69 0.11 11.41 13.27
CA THR A 69 0.27 11.31 11.81
C THR A 69 -1.01 10.81 11.15
N ILE A 70 -1.72 9.86 11.74
CA ILE A 70 -3.04 9.44 11.27
C ILE A 70 -4.00 10.63 11.25
N GLY A 71 -3.99 11.45 12.30
CA GLY A 71 -4.77 12.68 12.34
C GLY A 71 -4.42 13.65 11.21
N ILE A 72 -3.13 13.82 10.87
CA ILE A 72 -2.69 14.69 9.76
C ILE A 72 -3.10 14.11 8.39
N GLU A 73 -2.98 12.80 8.21
CA GLU A 73 -3.33 12.12 6.95
C GLU A 73 -4.81 12.14 6.64
N PHE A 74 -5.65 12.45 7.65
CA PHE A 74 -7.09 12.50 7.48
C PHE A 74 -7.50 13.69 6.59
N SER A 75 -7.55 13.43 5.27
CA SER A 75 -7.95 14.42 4.26
C SER A 75 -9.42 14.23 3.87
N LEU A 76 -10.22 15.28 4.05
CA LEU A 76 -11.63 15.31 3.66
C LEU A 76 -11.83 15.13 2.14
N GLU A 77 -10.86 15.52 1.32
CA GLU A 77 -10.94 15.38 -0.15
C GLU A 77 -10.80 13.92 -0.61
N LYS A 78 -9.80 13.20 -0.10
CA LYS A 78 -9.62 11.76 -0.37
C LYS A 78 -10.80 10.95 0.18
N PHE A 79 -11.29 11.32 1.38
CA PHE A 79 -12.48 10.74 1.97
C PHE A 79 -13.71 10.84 1.06
N SER A 80 -13.89 11.98 0.39
CA SER A 80 -15.05 12.21 -0.50
C SER A 80 -15.15 11.20 -1.65
N GLN A 81 -14.02 10.73 -2.18
CA GLN A 81 -13.98 9.80 -3.31
C GLN A 81 -14.35 8.36 -2.93
N ILE A 82 -13.98 7.94 -1.70
CA ILE A 82 -14.20 6.57 -1.20
C ILE A 82 -15.16 6.51 0.00
N LYS A 83 -15.90 7.61 0.26
CA LYS A 83 -16.77 7.80 1.44
C LYS A 83 -17.72 6.62 1.71
N ARG A 84 -18.25 5.99 0.66
CA ARG A 84 -19.14 4.84 0.81
C ARG A 84 -18.42 3.63 1.38
N TYR A 85 -17.22 3.35 0.91
CA TYR A 85 -16.40 2.24 1.41
C TYR A 85 -15.94 2.51 2.84
N VAL A 86 -15.62 3.78 3.15
CA VAL A 86 -15.25 4.19 4.50
C VAL A 86 -16.46 4.05 5.43
N VAL A 87 -17.54 4.77 5.17
CA VAL A 87 -18.67 4.85 6.12
C VAL A 87 -19.48 3.55 6.14
N ILE A 88 -19.95 3.06 4.99
CA ILE A 88 -20.80 1.86 4.96
C ILE A 88 -19.96 0.60 5.13
N GLY A 89 -18.85 0.49 4.39
CA GLY A 89 -17.97 -0.68 4.47
C GLY A 89 -17.37 -0.84 5.86
N GLY A 90 -16.77 0.24 6.38
CA GLY A 90 -16.12 0.22 7.69
C GLY A 90 -17.11 -0.01 8.84
N SER A 91 -18.23 0.70 8.87
CA SER A 91 -19.24 0.50 9.93
C SER A 91 -19.85 -0.89 9.92
N LEU A 92 -20.15 -1.42 8.73
CA LEU A 92 -20.72 -2.76 8.58
C LEU A 92 -19.71 -3.84 9.03
N GLN A 93 -18.45 -3.71 8.60
CA GLN A 93 -17.38 -4.62 9.00
C GLN A 93 -17.16 -4.62 10.51
N LEU A 94 -17.02 -3.43 11.11
CA LEU A 94 -16.81 -3.29 12.56
C LEU A 94 -17.97 -3.89 13.34
N THR A 95 -19.21 -3.53 12.98
CA THR A 95 -20.42 -4.00 13.67
C THR A 95 -20.61 -5.52 13.54
N LEU A 96 -20.40 -6.07 12.34
CA LEU A 96 -20.53 -7.52 12.12
C LEU A 96 -19.45 -8.29 12.88
N THR A 97 -18.20 -7.82 12.87
CA THR A 97 -17.12 -8.49 13.60
C THR A 97 -17.37 -8.45 15.09
N LEU A 98 -17.71 -7.25 15.61
CA LEU A 98 -18.07 -7.08 17.01
C LEU A 98 -19.22 -8.01 17.41
N ALA A 99 -20.30 -8.05 16.62
CA ALA A 99 -21.45 -8.90 16.93
C ALA A 99 -21.09 -10.40 16.94
N VAL A 100 -20.38 -10.88 15.92
CA VAL A 100 -20.00 -12.31 15.84
C VAL A 100 -19.08 -12.70 16.99
N VAL A 101 -18.03 -11.90 17.26
CA VAL A 101 -17.10 -12.18 18.35
C VAL A 101 -17.78 -12.07 19.70
N TYR A 102 -18.64 -11.05 19.90
CA TYR A 102 -19.45 -10.90 21.10
C TYR A 102 -20.27 -12.15 21.43
N PHE A 103 -21.03 -12.67 20.47
CA PHE A 103 -21.84 -13.87 20.68
C PHE A 103 -20.97 -15.13 20.92
N ILE A 104 -19.82 -15.25 20.27
CA ILE A 104 -18.88 -16.34 20.52
C ILE A 104 -18.37 -16.26 21.95
N CYS A 105 -17.88 -15.10 22.40
CA CYS A 105 -17.34 -14.89 23.73
C CYS A 105 -18.39 -15.11 24.83
N LEU A 106 -19.61 -14.64 24.63
CA LEU A 106 -20.72 -14.91 25.58
C LEU A 106 -20.99 -16.42 25.73
N ASN A 107 -21.00 -17.17 24.62
CA ASN A 107 -21.19 -18.62 24.67
C ASN A 107 -20.00 -19.37 25.32
N LEU A 108 -18.83 -18.75 25.33
CA LEU A 108 -17.65 -19.25 26.05
C LEU A 108 -17.64 -18.87 27.54
N GLY A 109 -18.66 -18.13 28.02
CA GLY A 109 -18.84 -17.76 29.42
C GLY A 109 -18.18 -16.47 29.86
N LEU A 110 -17.68 -15.63 28.92
CA LEU A 110 -17.18 -14.30 29.23
C LEU A 110 -18.31 -13.33 29.59
N THR A 111 -17.99 -12.33 30.38
CA THR A 111 -18.94 -11.26 30.73
C THR A 111 -19.30 -10.40 29.50
N THR A 112 -20.38 -9.65 29.59
CA THR A 112 -20.78 -8.73 28.51
C THR A 112 -19.70 -7.72 28.17
N SER A 113 -19.05 -7.14 29.18
CA SER A 113 -17.98 -6.14 28.97
C SER A 113 -16.76 -6.74 28.30
N GLU A 114 -16.29 -7.89 28.77
CA GLU A 114 -15.18 -8.65 28.15
C GLU A 114 -15.54 -9.03 26.70
N SER A 115 -16.75 -9.52 26.45
CA SER A 115 -17.19 -9.95 25.13
C SER A 115 -17.24 -8.80 24.12
N ILE A 116 -17.74 -7.62 24.52
CA ILE A 116 -17.72 -6.40 23.69
C ILE A 116 -16.27 -5.99 23.43
N PHE A 117 -15.42 -5.99 24.45
CA PHE A 117 -14.04 -5.58 24.34
C PHE A 117 -13.24 -6.49 23.41
N MET A 118 -13.40 -7.81 23.53
CA MET A 118 -12.80 -8.79 22.62
C MET A 118 -13.29 -8.59 21.18
N GLY A 119 -14.58 -8.25 21.01
CA GLY A 119 -15.12 -7.89 19.70
C GLY A 119 -14.40 -6.70 19.06
N PHE A 120 -14.11 -5.66 19.82
CA PHE A 120 -13.33 -4.53 19.33
C PHE A 120 -11.88 -4.93 19.03
N LEU A 121 -11.21 -5.69 19.91
CA LEU A 121 -9.85 -6.15 19.71
C LEU A 121 -9.67 -6.91 18.39
N VAL A 122 -10.62 -7.78 18.06
CA VAL A 122 -10.55 -8.57 16.82
C VAL A 122 -10.97 -7.76 15.59
N SER A 123 -11.76 -6.69 15.74
CA SER A 123 -12.31 -5.94 14.61
C SER A 123 -11.26 -5.19 13.80
N PHE A 124 -10.23 -4.64 14.44
CA PHE A 124 -9.21 -3.83 13.78
C PHE A 124 -8.22 -4.69 12.99
N SER A 125 -7.85 -4.20 11.80
CA SER A 125 -6.85 -4.82 10.91
C SER A 125 -5.65 -3.88 10.76
N SER A 126 -4.47 -4.40 10.36
CA SER A 126 -3.26 -3.60 10.24
C SER A 126 -3.26 -2.75 8.98
N THR A 127 -3.35 -1.44 9.15
CA THR A 127 -3.26 -0.47 8.05
C THR A 127 -1.86 -0.48 7.44
N ALA A 128 -0.81 -0.49 8.27
CA ALA A 128 0.56 -0.43 7.82
C ALA A 128 0.97 -1.65 6.96
N ILE A 129 0.60 -2.86 7.36
CA ILE A 129 0.93 -4.08 6.60
C ILE A 129 0.14 -4.14 5.30
N VAL A 130 -1.16 -3.88 5.35
CA VAL A 130 -2.02 -3.96 4.15
C VAL A 130 -1.65 -2.92 3.13
N LEU A 131 -1.49 -1.65 3.55
CA LEU A 131 -1.14 -0.56 2.65
C LEU A 131 0.20 -0.83 1.95
N ARG A 132 1.20 -1.23 2.72
CA ARG A 132 2.53 -1.57 2.18
C ARG A 132 2.45 -2.71 1.15
N LEU A 133 1.75 -3.81 1.47
CA LEU A 133 1.63 -4.95 0.57
C LEU A 133 0.83 -4.61 -0.70
N LEU A 134 -0.21 -3.77 -0.59
CA LEU A 134 -0.94 -3.27 -1.75
C LEU A 134 -0.07 -2.35 -2.62
N GLN A 135 0.80 -1.52 -2.00
CA GLN A 135 1.76 -0.66 -2.72
C GLN A 135 2.81 -1.49 -3.45
N GLU A 136 3.44 -2.45 -2.77
CA GLU A 136 4.47 -3.33 -3.34
C GLU A 136 3.93 -4.17 -4.53
N ASN A 137 2.62 -4.43 -4.56
CA ASN A 137 1.95 -5.18 -5.63
C ASN A 137 1.16 -4.29 -6.62
N ASP A 138 1.23 -2.96 -6.52
CA ASP A 138 0.50 -1.98 -7.34
C ASP A 138 -1.02 -2.19 -7.35
N GLN A 139 -1.58 -2.61 -6.22
CA GLN A 139 -3.01 -2.93 -6.08
C GLN A 139 -3.79 -1.88 -5.28
N ILE A 140 -3.19 -0.74 -4.91
CA ILE A 140 -3.90 0.32 -4.17
C ILE A 140 -5.10 0.84 -4.94
N ASP A 141 -4.91 1.13 -6.23
CA ASP A 141 -5.94 1.70 -7.08
C ASP A 141 -6.93 0.65 -7.63
N SER A 142 -6.69 -0.64 -7.34
CA SER A 142 -7.63 -1.69 -7.65
C SER A 142 -8.90 -1.57 -6.78
N ILE A 143 -10.03 -2.13 -7.25
CA ILE A 143 -11.29 -2.06 -6.50
C ILE A 143 -11.17 -2.70 -5.09
N HIS A 144 -10.49 -3.82 -4.97
CA HIS A 144 -10.27 -4.46 -3.67
C HIS A 144 -9.30 -3.66 -2.79
N GLY A 145 -8.31 -2.97 -3.38
CA GLY A 145 -7.42 -2.05 -2.68
C GLY A 145 -8.17 -0.84 -2.11
N GLN A 146 -8.98 -0.18 -2.92
CA GLN A 146 -9.78 0.98 -2.50
C GLN A 146 -10.78 0.65 -1.40
N ILE A 147 -11.41 -0.54 -1.45
CA ILE A 147 -12.35 -0.98 -0.42
C ILE A 147 -11.60 -1.30 0.88
N SER A 148 -10.50 -2.05 0.78
CA SER A 148 -9.68 -2.36 1.93
C SER A 148 -9.17 -1.09 2.59
N LEU A 149 -8.67 -0.13 1.81
CA LEU A 149 -8.25 1.18 2.30
C LEU A 149 -9.42 1.94 2.96
N GLY A 150 -10.59 1.93 2.34
CA GLY A 150 -11.78 2.57 2.93
C GLY A 150 -12.16 1.99 4.29
N ILE A 151 -12.16 0.66 4.43
CA ILE A 151 -12.45 -0.01 5.70
C ILE A 151 -11.37 0.31 6.74
N LEU A 152 -10.09 0.30 6.37
CA LEU A 152 -8.97 0.62 7.26
C LEU A 152 -9.04 2.06 7.78
N ILE A 153 -9.30 3.04 6.91
CA ILE A 153 -9.49 4.44 7.31
C ILE A 153 -10.63 4.57 8.33
N PHE A 154 -11.73 3.85 8.14
CA PHE A 154 -12.80 3.84 9.13
C PHE A 154 -12.35 3.25 10.47
N GLN A 155 -11.62 2.15 10.44
CA GLN A 155 -11.07 1.50 11.64
C GLN A 155 -10.13 2.42 12.41
N ASP A 156 -9.26 3.16 11.70
CA ASP A 156 -8.31 4.12 12.29
C ASP A 156 -9.04 5.26 13.03
N ILE A 157 -10.18 5.70 12.52
CA ILE A 157 -11.05 6.67 13.23
C ILE A 157 -11.77 6.01 14.39
N ALA A 158 -12.34 4.83 14.15
CA ALA A 158 -13.16 4.13 15.12
C ALA A 158 -12.36 3.71 16.36
N VAL A 159 -11.09 3.31 16.21
CA VAL A 159 -10.26 2.90 17.35
C VAL A 159 -10.06 4.01 18.35
N VAL A 160 -9.93 5.26 17.91
CA VAL A 160 -9.81 6.42 18.81
C VAL A 160 -11.06 6.57 19.68
N LEU A 161 -12.23 6.39 19.06
CA LEU A 161 -13.51 6.41 19.80
C LEU A 161 -13.62 5.22 20.76
N VAL A 162 -13.20 4.02 20.34
CA VAL A 162 -13.22 2.83 21.21
C VAL A 162 -12.29 3.00 22.40
N ILE A 163 -11.08 3.54 22.23
CA ILE A 163 -10.17 3.83 23.35
C ILE A 163 -10.82 4.82 24.34
N LEU A 164 -11.52 5.82 23.84
CA LEU A 164 -12.24 6.79 24.68
C LEU A 164 -13.36 6.13 25.49
N PHE A 165 -14.08 5.14 24.91
CA PHE A 165 -15.17 4.43 25.58
C PHE A 165 -14.69 3.25 26.47
N THR A 166 -13.45 2.84 26.38
CA THR A 166 -12.91 1.68 27.15
C THR A 166 -13.06 1.82 28.66
N PRO A 167 -12.81 3.00 29.31
CA PRO A 167 -13.05 3.15 30.75
C PRO A 167 -14.52 2.97 31.17
N VAL A 168 -15.45 3.30 30.28
CA VAL A 168 -16.89 3.09 30.53
C VAL A 168 -17.22 1.59 30.53
N LEU A 169 -16.62 0.82 29.63
CA LEU A 169 -16.76 -0.64 29.59
C LEU A 169 -16.19 -1.31 30.84
N ALA A 170 -15.12 -0.75 31.41
CA ALA A 170 -14.52 -1.23 32.64
C ALA A 170 -15.39 -1.05 33.90
N GLY A 171 -16.52 -0.35 33.78
CA GLY A 171 -17.36 -0.05 34.94
C GLY A 171 -16.64 0.83 35.97
N ALA A 172 -15.67 1.61 35.54
CA ALA A 172 -14.92 2.50 36.40
C ALA A 172 -15.86 3.54 37.02
N ASN A 173 -16.37 3.23 38.20
CA ASN A 173 -17.18 4.11 39.06
C ASN A 173 -16.31 5.25 39.65
N ASN A 174 -15.36 5.77 38.90
CA ASN A 174 -14.71 6.99 39.31
C ASN A 174 -15.71 8.13 39.22
N ALA A 175 -15.89 8.88 40.28
CA ALA A 175 -16.90 9.92 40.52
C ALA A 175 -17.00 10.99 39.40
N THR A 176 -16.10 10.98 38.42
CA THR A 176 -16.13 11.85 37.24
C THR A 176 -17.00 11.32 36.08
N VAL A 177 -17.33 10.01 36.02
CA VAL A 177 -18.09 9.39 34.93
C VAL A 177 -19.59 9.35 35.20
N THR A 178 -20.03 9.59 36.45
CA THR A 178 -21.44 9.53 36.83
C THR A 178 -22.32 10.69 36.35
N ASN A 179 -21.69 11.75 35.81
CA ASN A 179 -22.45 12.91 35.31
C ASN A 179 -22.39 12.95 33.75
N TRP A 180 -23.34 12.31 33.06
CA TRP A 180 -23.54 12.42 31.63
C TRP A 180 -23.50 13.86 31.09
N PRO A 181 -24.08 14.87 31.77
CA PRO A 181 -23.97 16.26 31.35
C PRO A 181 -22.52 16.78 31.32
N SER A 182 -21.68 16.38 32.29
CA SER A 182 -20.28 16.83 32.32
C SER A 182 -19.45 16.18 31.22
N LEU A 183 -19.69 14.91 30.88
CA LEU A 183 -19.07 14.23 29.76
C LEU A 183 -19.45 14.87 28.41
N ILE A 184 -20.72 15.17 28.23
CA ILE A 184 -21.23 15.85 27.03
C ILE A 184 -20.61 17.27 26.94
N ALA A 185 -20.57 18.02 28.03
CA ALA A 185 -19.99 19.37 28.08
C ALA A 185 -18.50 19.33 27.78
N MET A 186 -17.79 18.35 28.33
CA MET A 186 -16.35 18.15 28.08
C MET A 186 -16.07 17.76 26.62
N GLY A 187 -16.85 16.83 26.06
CA GLY A 187 -16.77 16.46 24.64
C GLY A 187 -17.08 17.63 23.71
N ALA A 188 -18.14 18.40 24.02
CA ALA A 188 -18.49 19.60 23.27
C ALA A 188 -17.41 20.69 23.39
N GLY A 189 -16.84 20.89 24.58
CA GLY A 189 -15.72 21.82 24.82
C GLY A 189 -14.49 21.43 24.02
N LEU A 190 -14.15 20.14 23.98
CA LEU A 190 -13.02 19.62 23.20
C LEU A 190 -13.24 19.76 21.69
N MET A 191 -14.46 19.47 21.21
CA MET A 191 -14.81 19.69 19.80
C MET A 191 -14.70 21.17 19.42
N LEU A 192 -15.19 22.06 20.29
CA LEU A 192 -15.09 23.50 20.08
C LEU A 192 -13.63 23.97 20.08
N PHE A 193 -12.83 23.50 21.03
CA PHE A 193 -11.38 23.79 21.10
C PHE A 193 -10.68 23.32 19.82
N THR A 194 -10.94 22.09 19.39
CA THR A 194 -10.38 21.51 18.15
C THR A 194 -10.78 22.33 16.94
N PHE A 195 -12.06 22.68 16.82
CA PHE A 195 -12.58 23.49 15.71
C PHE A 195 -11.95 24.90 15.66
N ILE A 196 -11.88 25.59 16.79
CA ILE A 196 -11.27 26.91 16.88
C ILE A 196 -9.77 26.84 16.54
N SER A 197 -9.08 25.87 17.09
CA SER A 197 -7.64 25.65 16.85
C SER A 197 -7.36 25.34 15.38
N ALA A 198 -8.14 24.44 14.76
CA ALA A 198 -7.99 24.03 13.36
C ALA A 198 -8.30 25.17 12.37
N LYS A 199 -9.31 25.99 12.69
CA LYS A 199 -9.76 27.02 11.75
C LYS A 199 -9.01 28.34 11.86
N TRP A 200 -8.57 28.72 13.06
CA TRP A 200 -8.07 30.07 13.30
C TRP A 200 -6.67 30.14 13.92
N VAL A 201 -6.37 29.32 14.91
CA VAL A 201 -5.12 29.46 15.69
C VAL A 201 -3.95 28.84 14.93
N VAL A 202 -4.05 27.54 14.62
CA VAL A 202 -2.92 26.79 14.04
C VAL A 202 -2.59 27.21 12.61
N PRO A 203 -3.54 27.47 11.70
CA PRO A 203 -3.19 27.96 10.35
C PRO A 203 -2.43 29.30 10.38
N ARG A 204 -2.85 30.24 11.25
CA ARG A 204 -2.14 31.52 11.40
C ARG A 204 -0.75 31.34 12.00
N LEU A 205 -0.62 30.50 13.02
CA LEU A 205 0.65 30.20 13.66
C LEU A 205 1.61 29.57 12.64
N LEU A 206 1.20 28.54 11.93
CA LEU A 206 2.03 27.85 10.94
C LEU A 206 2.40 28.78 9.78
N HIS A 207 1.45 29.62 9.30
CA HIS A 207 1.74 30.61 8.28
C HIS A 207 2.79 31.64 8.76
N TYR A 208 2.69 32.10 10.00
CA TYR A 208 3.68 33.04 10.58
C TYR A 208 5.05 32.36 10.69
N ILE A 209 5.12 31.13 11.18
CA ILE A 209 6.36 30.36 11.33
C ILE A 209 6.99 30.04 9.97
N ALA A 210 6.20 29.66 8.98
CA ALA A 210 6.68 29.33 7.63
C ALA A 210 7.42 30.50 6.95
N ARG A 211 7.08 31.76 7.29
CA ARG A 211 7.77 32.96 6.76
C ARG A 211 9.24 33.03 7.16
N PHE A 212 9.62 32.45 8.29
CA PHE A 212 11.02 32.44 8.74
C PHE A 212 11.90 31.47 7.94
N LYS A 213 11.31 30.59 7.11
CA LYS A 213 12.00 29.59 6.27
C LYS A 213 13.00 28.71 7.06
N SER A 214 12.82 28.58 8.38
CA SER A 214 13.62 27.69 9.24
C SER A 214 12.89 26.35 9.39
N ARG A 215 13.55 25.28 8.97
CA ARG A 215 13.05 23.92 9.12
C ARG A 215 12.93 23.51 10.58
N GLU A 216 13.91 23.91 11.39
CA GLU A 216 13.96 23.58 12.82
C GLU A 216 12.81 24.24 13.57
N LEU A 217 12.56 25.53 13.32
CA LEU A 217 11.47 26.27 13.94
C LEU A 217 10.11 25.67 13.58
N PHE A 218 9.94 25.31 12.32
CA PHE A 218 8.71 24.67 11.83
C PHE A 218 8.49 23.30 12.51
N LEU A 219 9.53 22.45 12.54
CA LEU A 219 9.46 21.13 13.18
C LEU A 219 9.14 21.24 14.68
N LEU A 220 9.86 22.12 15.41
CA LEU A 220 9.59 22.31 16.84
C LEU A 220 8.18 22.82 17.10
N THR A 221 7.64 23.67 16.21
CA THR A 221 6.24 24.13 16.31
C THR A 221 5.26 22.99 16.13
N ILE A 222 5.47 22.09 15.16
CA ILE A 222 4.62 20.91 14.95
C ILE A 222 4.65 20.00 16.18
N ILE A 223 5.84 19.72 16.73
CA ILE A 223 6.00 18.89 17.94
C ILE A 223 5.32 19.57 19.15
N LEU A 224 5.47 20.91 19.29
CA LEU A 224 4.81 21.68 20.33
C LEU A 224 3.27 21.59 20.23
N ILE A 225 2.71 21.67 19.03
CA ILE A 225 1.27 21.49 18.82
C ILE A 225 0.85 20.06 19.20
N CYS A 226 1.60 19.06 18.74
CA CYS A 226 1.33 17.66 19.06
C CYS A 226 1.29 17.43 20.57
N PHE A 227 2.38 17.73 21.26
CA PHE A 227 2.48 17.50 22.71
C PHE A 227 1.62 18.45 23.53
N GLY A 228 1.47 19.69 23.12
CA GLY A 228 0.63 20.68 23.81
C GLY A 228 -0.84 20.31 23.83
N VAL A 229 -1.40 19.87 22.70
CA VAL A 229 -2.78 19.38 22.62
C VAL A 229 -2.91 18.06 23.40
N THR A 230 -1.96 17.14 23.24
CA THR A 230 -1.95 15.85 23.97
C THR A 230 -1.92 16.07 25.47
N TRP A 231 -1.07 16.97 25.96
CA TRP A 231 -0.98 17.31 27.38
C TRP A 231 -2.25 17.97 27.90
N THR A 232 -2.83 18.89 27.13
CA THR A 232 -4.07 19.56 27.51
C THR A 232 -5.22 18.56 27.63
N THR A 233 -5.38 17.65 26.66
CA THR A 233 -6.43 16.61 26.70
C THR A 233 -6.21 15.62 27.82
N SER A 234 -4.97 15.21 28.08
CA SER A 234 -4.60 14.32 29.19
C SER A 234 -4.89 14.97 30.55
N SER A 235 -4.61 16.27 30.71
CA SER A 235 -4.93 17.01 31.95
C SER A 235 -6.43 17.13 32.22
N MET A 236 -7.27 16.99 31.17
CA MET A 236 -8.72 16.91 31.27
C MET A 236 -9.23 15.49 31.62
N GLY A 237 -8.32 14.51 31.82
CA GLY A 237 -8.68 13.12 32.12
C GLY A 237 -9.03 12.27 30.91
N LEU A 238 -8.69 12.73 29.68
CA LEU A 238 -8.85 11.99 28.44
C LEU A 238 -7.53 11.28 28.09
N SER A 239 -7.59 10.30 27.18
CA SER A 239 -6.39 9.55 26.77
C SER A 239 -5.42 10.43 26.00
N THR A 240 -4.11 10.20 26.19
CA THR A 240 -3.02 10.81 25.39
C THR A 240 -3.17 10.50 23.90
N ALA A 241 -3.66 9.31 23.59
CA ALA A 241 -3.98 8.84 22.24
C ALA A 241 -4.98 9.75 21.51
N LEU A 242 -6.09 10.10 22.16
CA LEU A 242 -7.09 11.02 21.61
C LEU A 242 -6.48 12.42 21.38
N GLY A 243 -5.70 12.92 22.34
CA GLY A 243 -5.04 14.22 22.22
C GLY A 243 -4.12 14.31 21.03
N ALA A 244 -3.30 13.31 20.82
CA ALA A 244 -2.40 13.22 19.68
C ALA A 244 -3.15 13.19 18.33
N PHE A 245 -4.21 12.38 18.23
CA PHE A 245 -5.06 12.34 17.05
C PHE A 245 -5.71 13.70 16.74
N LEU A 246 -6.27 14.36 17.75
CA LEU A 246 -6.87 15.69 17.58
C LEU A 246 -5.83 16.74 17.16
N ALA A 247 -4.62 16.69 17.72
CA ALA A 247 -3.52 17.55 17.29
C ALA A 247 -3.22 17.38 15.80
N GLY A 248 -3.18 16.14 15.32
CA GLY A 248 -3.03 15.82 13.91
C GLY A 248 -4.17 16.35 13.05
N LEU A 249 -5.41 16.14 13.49
CA LEU A 249 -6.62 16.62 12.80
C LEU A 249 -6.66 18.16 12.70
N ILE A 250 -6.15 18.87 13.72
CA ILE A 250 -6.02 20.33 13.70
C ILE A 250 -5.08 20.77 12.55
N ILE A 251 -3.99 20.06 12.31
CA ILE A 251 -3.01 20.36 11.25
C ILE A 251 -3.48 19.91 9.88
N SER A 252 -4.26 18.82 9.78
CA SER A 252 -4.69 18.22 8.51
C SER A 252 -5.39 19.20 7.57
N ASN A 253 -6.12 20.16 8.10
CA ASN A 253 -6.86 21.17 7.35
C ASN A 253 -6.02 22.41 6.98
N THR A 254 -4.70 22.37 7.16
CA THR A 254 -3.80 23.46 6.80
C THR A 254 -3.04 23.16 5.51
N ASP A 255 -2.63 24.23 4.77
CA ASP A 255 -1.79 24.10 3.58
C ASP A 255 -0.42 23.46 3.88
N TYR A 256 -0.07 23.36 5.16
CA TYR A 256 1.22 22.84 5.64
C TYR A 256 1.17 21.37 6.07
N SER A 257 0.02 20.69 5.92
CA SER A 257 -0.18 19.31 6.38
C SER A 257 0.84 18.33 5.79
N HIS A 258 1.09 18.38 4.48
CA HIS A 258 2.08 17.51 3.82
C HIS A 258 3.51 17.77 4.31
N GLN A 259 3.87 19.02 4.52
CA GLN A 259 5.19 19.38 5.04
C GLN A 259 5.34 18.95 6.51
N ALA A 260 4.28 19.11 7.32
CA ALA A 260 4.24 18.67 8.70
C ALA A 260 4.41 17.14 8.78
N LEU A 261 3.65 16.40 7.98
CA LEU A 261 3.75 14.95 7.89
C LEU A 261 5.17 14.50 7.53
N GLY A 262 5.74 15.02 6.45
CA GLY A 262 7.09 14.65 6.00
C GLY A 262 8.18 14.91 7.03
N ASN A 263 8.03 15.95 7.87
CA ASN A 263 8.99 16.25 8.94
C ASN A 263 8.82 15.35 10.18
N VAL A 264 7.62 14.82 10.43
CA VAL A 264 7.32 13.99 11.61
C VAL A 264 7.53 12.50 11.36
N LEU A 265 7.33 12.03 10.13
CA LEU A 265 7.47 10.61 9.77
C LEU A 265 8.75 9.94 10.28
N PRO A 266 9.96 10.53 10.18
CA PRO A 266 11.18 9.90 10.72
C PRO A 266 11.13 9.66 12.24
N PHE A 267 10.49 10.56 12.99
CA PHE A 267 10.30 10.39 14.43
C PHE A 267 9.26 9.29 14.71
N GLN A 268 8.17 9.28 13.99
CA GLN A 268 7.18 8.20 14.06
C GLN A 268 7.85 6.85 13.84
N ASP A 269 8.62 6.66 12.78
CA ASP A 269 9.26 5.39 12.45
C ASP A 269 10.18 4.90 13.57
N ILE A 270 11.00 5.80 14.15
CA ILE A 270 11.91 5.48 15.23
C ILE A 270 11.12 5.08 16.48
N PHE A 271 10.18 5.90 16.94
CA PHE A 271 9.45 5.63 18.17
C PHE A 271 8.46 4.48 18.04
N MET A 272 7.91 4.24 16.84
CA MET A 272 7.12 3.04 16.53
C MET A 272 7.94 1.77 16.62
N SER A 273 9.23 1.81 16.29
CA SER A 273 10.09 0.64 16.47
C SER A 273 10.23 0.29 17.96
N PHE A 274 10.38 1.29 18.83
CA PHE A 274 10.39 1.07 20.30
C PHE A 274 9.04 0.55 20.81
N PHE A 275 7.92 1.04 20.27
CA PHE A 275 6.59 0.54 20.61
C PHE A 275 6.46 -0.95 20.31
N PHE A 276 6.80 -1.38 19.11
CA PHE A 276 6.72 -2.80 18.75
C PHE A 276 7.71 -3.67 19.52
N VAL A 277 8.91 -3.15 19.80
CA VAL A 277 9.89 -3.83 20.67
C VAL A 277 9.34 -3.97 22.08
N SER A 278 8.76 -2.91 22.63
CA SER A 278 8.14 -2.94 23.98
C SER A 278 7.05 -3.99 24.07
N ILE A 279 6.15 -4.05 23.08
CA ILE A 279 5.11 -5.10 23.05
C ILE A 279 5.74 -6.49 22.90
N GLY A 280 6.79 -6.62 22.07
CA GLY A 280 7.54 -7.88 21.93
C GLY A 280 8.16 -8.36 23.25
N MET A 281 8.63 -7.45 24.10
CA MET A 281 9.17 -7.77 25.43
C MET A 281 8.10 -8.33 26.40
N LEU A 282 6.84 -7.95 26.21
CA LEU A 282 5.72 -8.46 27.02
C LEU A 282 5.33 -9.89 26.70
N VAL A 283 5.72 -10.40 25.53
CA VAL A 283 5.37 -11.75 25.08
C VAL A 283 6.14 -12.80 25.87
N ASN A 284 5.43 -13.77 26.42
CA ASN A 284 6.03 -14.91 27.12
C ASN A 284 6.10 -16.13 26.17
N PRO A 285 7.30 -16.50 25.67
CA PRO A 285 7.44 -17.62 24.74
C PRO A 285 7.14 -18.99 25.38
N VAL A 286 7.36 -19.14 26.68
CA VAL A 286 7.03 -20.39 27.39
C VAL A 286 5.52 -20.59 27.41
N PHE A 287 4.77 -19.54 27.76
CA PHE A 287 3.31 -19.56 27.71
C PHE A 287 2.77 -19.88 26.31
N MET A 288 3.41 -19.32 25.27
CA MET A 288 3.03 -19.60 23.87
C MET A 288 3.21 -21.09 23.52
N VAL A 289 4.29 -21.72 23.95
CA VAL A 289 4.54 -23.14 23.68
C VAL A 289 3.59 -24.03 24.47
N GLU A 290 3.34 -23.73 25.74
CA GLU A 290 2.41 -24.47 26.60
C GLU A 290 0.96 -24.43 26.05
N ASN A 291 0.57 -23.29 25.48
CA ASN A 291 -0.79 -23.05 24.94
C ASN A 291 -0.86 -23.10 23.40
N LEU A 292 0.13 -23.73 22.74
CA LEU A 292 0.29 -23.69 21.29
C LEU A 292 -0.99 -24.13 20.54
N LEU A 293 -1.62 -25.22 20.97
CA LEU A 293 -2.83 -25.74 20.32
C LEU A 293 -3.99 -24.75 20.40
N LEU A 294 -4.17 -24.11 21.56
CA LEU A 294 -5.21 -23.08 21.77
C LEU A 294 -4.95 -21.85 20.89
N ILE A 295 -3.70 -21.36 20.89
CA ILE A 295 -3.29 -20.19 20.10
C ILE A 295 -3.48 -20.44 18.60
N VAL A 296 -3.06 -21.61 18.09
CA VAL A 296 -3.25 -21.96 16.68
C VAL A 296 -4.73 -22.07 16.33
N THR A 297 -5.54 -22.68 17.21
CA THR A 297 -6.99 -22.80 16.99
C THR A 297 -7.67 -21.44 16.92
N ILE A 298 -7.37 -20.53 17.86
CA ILE A 298 -7.91 -19.17 17.87
C ILE A 298 -7.42 -18.38 16.65
N THR A 299 -6.14 -18.52 16.28
CA THR A 299 -5.57 -17.87 15.08
C THR A 299 -6.34 -18.27 13.81
N ILE A 300 -6.56 -19.56 13.61
CA ILE A 300 -7.34 -20.08 12.46
C ILE A 300 -8.78 -19.56 12.52
N ALA A 301 -9.41 -19.59 13.69
CA ALA A 301 -10.77 -19.09 13.86
C ALA A 301 -10.87 -17.59 13.52
N VAL A 302 -9.95 -16.75 14.00
CA VAL A 302 -9.89 -15.31 13.71
C VAL A 302 -9.71 -15.07 12.21
N LEU A 303 -8.76 -15.74 11.57
CA LEU A 303 -8.51 -15.61 10.13
C LEU A 303 -9.76 -15.98 9.32
N ILE A 304 -10.43 -17.07 9.64
CA ILE A 304 -11.66 -17.51 8.95
C ILE A 304 -12.80 -16.52 9.19
N ILE A 305 -13.06 -16.17 10.44
CA ILE A 305 -14.18 -15.27 10.81
C ILE A 305 -14.00 -13.90 10.15
N LYS A 306 -12.81 -13.30 10.26
CA LYS A 306 -12.54 -12.00 9.64
C LYS A 306 -12.57 -12.06 8.12
N SER A 307 -11.99 -13.09 7.51
CA SER A 307 -12.08 -13.28 6.05
C SER A 307 -13.52 -13.34 5.58
N PHE A 308 -14.37 -14.09 6.28
CA PHE A 308 -15.77 -14.24 5.94
C PHE A 308 -16.56 -12.94 6.11
N ILE A 309 -16.37 -12.23 7.23
CA ILE A 309 -17.06 -10.97 7.51
C ILE A 309 -16.64 -9.87 6.52
N ASN A 310 -15.34 -9.71 6.28
CA ASN A 310 -14.83 -8.74 5.32
C ASN A 310 -15.30 -9.05 3.90
N GLY A 311 -15.33 -10.34 3.53
CA GLY A 311 -15.89 -10.79 2.26
C GLY A 311 -17.39 -10.48 2.13
N ILE A 312 -18.19 -10.79 3.15
CA ILE A 312 -19.62 -10.43 3.18
C ILE A 312 -19.80 -8.91 3.07
N THR A 313 -19.01 -8.13 3.79
CA THR A 313 -19.06 -6.67 3.73
C THR A 313 -18.84 -6.18 2.29
N ALA A 314 -17.84 -6.70 1.59
CA ALA A 314 -17.61 -6.39 0.17
C ALA A 314 -18.80 -6.83 -0.70
N GLY A 315 -19.40 -7.99 -0.43
CA GLY A 315 -20.60 -8.48 -1.14
C GLY A 315 -21.82 -7.59 -0.92
N LEU A 316 -22.05 -7.11 0.30
CA LEU A 316 -23.13 -6.19 0.63
C LEU A 316 -22.93 -4.79 0.00
N LEU A 317 -21.68 -4.42 -0.31
CA LEU A 317 -21.38 -3.24 -1.11
C LEU A 317 -21.65 -3.45 -2.62
N GLY A 318 -22.04 -4.67 -3.03
CA GLY A 318 -22.47 -4.99 -4.40
C GLY A 318 -21.37 -5.55 -5.30
N LEU A 319 -20.28 -6.04 -4.73
CA LEU A 319 -19.10 -6.45 -5.48
C LEU A 319 -19.09 -7.96 -5.80
N SER A 320 -18.33 -8.33 -6.83
CA SER A 320 -18.23 -9.72 -7.30
C SER A 320 -17.60 -10.63 -6.24
N PHE A 321 -17.90 -11.92 -6.31
CA PHE A 321 -17.40 -12.93 -5.37
C PHE A 321 -15.87 -13.00 -5.35
N ARG A 322 -15.21 -12.72 -6.48
CA ARG A 322 -13.76 -12.59 -6.56
C ARG A 322 -13.25 -11.46 -5.65
N VAL A 323 -13.86 -10.29 -5.71
CA VAL A 323 -13.50 -9.14 -4.85
C VAL A 323 -13.81 -9.43 -3.38
N MET A 324 -14.93 -10.14 -3.09
CA MET A 324 -15.26 -10.57 -1.72
C MET A 324 -14.13 -11.43 -1.11
N ILE A 325 -13.58 -12.39 -1.87
CA ILE A 325 -12.46 -13.22 -1.40
C ILE A 325 -11.20 -12.38 -1.19
N LEU A 326 -10.85 -11.51 -2.14
CA LEU A 326 -9.65 -10.68 -2.04
C LEU A 326 -9.71 -9.76 -0.81
N VAL A 327 -10.79 -9.00 -0.63
CA VAL A 327 -10.97 -8.11 0.54
C VAL A 327 -11.00 -8.92 1.84
N GLY A 328 -11.69 -10.07 1.82
CA GLY A 328 -11.76 -10.98 2.96
C GLY A 328 -10.39 -11.41 3.46
N LEU A 329 -9.56 -11.89 2.57
CA LEU A 329 -8.21 -12.38 2.88
C LEU A 329 -7.24 -11.24 3.25
N ILE A 330 -7.32 -10.09 2.55
CA ILE A 330 -6.47 -8.92 2.79
C ILE A 330 -6.65 -8.36 4.21
N LEU A 331 -7.88 -8.35 4.74
CA LEU A 331 -8.22 -7.75 6.04
C LEU A 331 -8.39 -8.80 7.16
N SER A 332 -7.91 -10.02 6.98
CA SER A 332 -8.16 -11.13 7.92
C SER A 332 -7.33 -11.06 9.23
N GLN A 333 -6.24 -10.31 9.26
CA GLN A 333 -5.36 -10.18 10.43
C GLN A 333 -5.90 -9.21 11.48
N ILE A 334 -5.37 -9.30 12.71
CA ILE A 334 -5.54 -8.30 13.77
C ILE A 334 -4.48 -7.21 13.58
N GLY A 335 -4.82 -5.95 13.83
CA GLY A 335 -3.97 -4.79 13.61
C GLY A 335 -3.23 -4.29 14.84
N GLU A 336 -2.32 -3.34 14.62
CA GLU A 336 -1.45 -2.72 15.65
C GLU A 336 -2.23 -1.94 16.70
N PHE A 337 -3.34 -1.32 16.35
CA PHE A 337 -4.17 -0.57 17.30
C PHE A 337 -4.81 -1.44 18.37
N SER A 338 -5.02 -2.71 18.05
CA SER A 338 -5.56 -3.67 19.01
C SER A 338 -4.58 -3.93 20.17
N PHE A 339 -3.26 -3.73 19.97
CA PHE A 339 -2.28 -3.84 21.08
C PHE A 339 -2.44 -2.69 22.09
N ILE A 340 -2.62 -1.46 21.59
CA ILE A 340 -2.85 -0.28 22.44
C ILE A 340 -4.13 -0.48 23.24
N LEU A 341 -5.18 -0.93 22.56
CA LEU A 341 -6.47 -1.20 23.20
C LEU A 341 -6.34 -2.33 24.24
N ALA A 342 -5.66 -3.43 23.92
CA ALA A 342 -5.46 -4.57 24.81
C ALA A 342 -4.66 -4.17 26.06
N ALA A 343 -3.56 -3.41 25.91
CA ALA A 343 -2.79 -2.88 27.04
C ALA A 343 -3.64 -2.00 27.96
N THR A 344 -4.49 -1.12 27.37
CA THR A 344 -5.46 -0.31 28.13
C THR A 344 -6.48 -1.20 28.84
N GLY A 345 -6.92 -2.28 28.20
CA GLY A 345 -7.87 -3.25 28.80
C GLY A 345 -7.32 -3.98 30.01
N VAL A 346 -6.03 -4.36 30.00
CA VAL A 346 -5.33 -4.93 31.16
C VAL A 346 -5.25 -3.90 32.29
N GLN A 347 -4.80 -2.68 31.99
CA GLN A 347 -4.68 -1.60 32.99
C GLN A 347 -6.01 -1.28 33.67
N LEU A 348 -7.12 -1.38 32.94
CA LEU A 348 -8.47 -1.15 33.47
C LEU A 348 -9.14 -2.41 34.04
N GLY A 349 -8.47 -3.55 34.03
CA GLY A 349 -8.99 -4.82 34.54
C GLY A 349 -10.15 -5.43 33.75
N ILE A 350 -10.32 -5.06 32.47
CA ILE A 350 -11.35 -5.65 31.57
C ILE A 350 -10.92 -7.05 31.13
N ILE A 351 -9.64 -7.25 30.84
CA ILE A 351 -9.05 -8.53 30.49
C ILE A 351 -7.91 -8.88 31.45
N ASN A 352 -7.74 -10.16 31.72
CA ASN A 352 -6.65 -10.65 32.54
C ASN A 352 -5.36 -10.87 31.71
N GLU A 353 -4.25 -11.12 32.40
CA GLU A 353 -2.94 -11.32 31.77
C GLU A 353 -2.93 -12.54 30.83
N GLU A 354 -3.63 -13.61 31.15
CA GLU A 354 -3.70 -14.81 30.32
C GLU A 354 -4.36 -14.53 28.96
N PHE A 355 -5.51 -13.84 28.96
CA PHE A 355 -6.15 -13.39 27.71
C PHE A 355 -5.27 -12.43 26.91
N PHE A 356 -4.54 -11.56 27.60
CA PHE A 356 -3.61 -10.64 26.95
C PHE A 356 -2.48 -11.40 26.24
N GLN A 357 -1.87 -12.40 26.89
CA GLN A 357 -0.82 -13.23 26.29
C GLN A 357 -1.33 -14.03 25.07
N ILE A 358 -2.52 -14.63 25.15
CA ILE A 358 -3.16 -15.31 24.02
C ILE A 358 -3.40 -14.31 22.88
N PHE A 359 -3.94 -13.15 23.18
CA PHE A 359 -4.22 -12.09 22.20
C PHE A 359 -2.94 -11.62 21.50
N LEU A 360 -1.85 -11.36 22.25
CA LEU A 360 -0.56 -10.97 21.67
C LEU A 360 -0.04 -12.04 20.70
N ALA A 361 -0.08 -13.31 21.11
CA ALA A 361 0.38 -14.43 20.30
C ALA A 361 -0.44 -14.57 18.99
N VAL A 362 -1.77 -14.55 19.10
CA VAL A 362 -2.70 -14.62 17.94
C VAL A 362 -2.48 -13.47 16.98
N SER A 363 -2.39 -12.25 17.50
CA SER A 363 -2.18 -11.04 16.68
C SER A 363 -0.86 -11.10 15.93
N LEU A 364 0.22 -11.50 16.61
CA LEU A 364 1.54 -11.64 16.02
C LEU A 364 1.54 -12.67 14.88
N ILE A 365 0.92 -13.83 15.10
CA ILE A 365 0.85 -14.90 14.10
C ILE A 365 -0.01 -14.47 12.92
N THR A 366 -1.17 -13.83 13.15
CA THR A 366 -2.05 -13.37 12.06
C THR A 366 -1.35 -12.32 11.19
N MET A 367 -0.62 -11.37 11.78
CA MET A 367 0.18 -10.39 11.05
C MET A 367 1.32 -11.04 10.25
N SER A 368 2.00 -12.04 10.85
CA SER A 368 3.12 -12.75 10.21
C SER A 368 2.69 -13.54 8.98
N ILE A 369 1.49 -14.11 9.00
CA ILE A 369 0.95 -14.93 7.92
C ILE A 369 0.35 -14.06 6.79
N THR A 370 0.00 -12.81 7.05
CA THR A 370 -0.68 -11.91 6.11
C THR A 370 0.01 -11.79 4.74
N PRO A 371 1.34 -11.58 4.61
CA PRO A 371 1.98 -11.52 3.30
C PRO A 371 1.79 -12.78 2.47
N PHE A 372 1.81 -13.94 3.10
CA PHE A 372 1.60 -15.24 2.45
C PHE A 372 0.14 -15.41 2.02
N ILE A 373 -0.81 -15.01 2.88
CA ILE A 373 -2.25 -15.03 2.54
C ILE A 373 -2.50 -14.12 1.33
N MET A 374 -1.95 -12.90 1.32
CA MET A 374 -2.10 -11.97 0.21
C MET A 374 -1.47 -12.49 -1.09
N ALA A 375 -0.30 -13.12 -1.02
CA ALA A 375 0.33 -13.75 -2.18
C ALA A 375 -0.51 -14.93 -2.75
N MET A 376 -1.25 -15.63 -1.89
CA MET A 376 -2.13 -16.73 -2.29
C MET A 376 -3.54 -16.27 -2.70
N ALA A 377 -3.97 -15.09 -2.29
CA ALA A 377 -5.32 -14.58 -2.49
C ALA A 377 -5.78 -14.59 -3.97
N PRO A 378 -4.95 -14.21 -4.98
CA PRO A 378 -5.33 -14.31 -6.37
C PRO A 378 -5.59 -15.76 -6.84
N ARG A 379 -4.80 -16.73 -6.34
CA ARG A 379 -4.99 -18.15 -6.68
C ARG A 379 -6.28 -18.70 -6.08
N ILE A 380 -6.56 -18.33 -4.82
CA ILE A 380 -7.80 -18.72 -4.12
C ILE A 380 -9.02 -18.12 -4.83
N SER A 381 -8.95 -16.84 -5.21
CA SER A 381 -10.04 -16.16 -5.90
C SER A 381 -10.31 -16.76 -7.30
N ASN A 382 -9.28 -17.20 -8.01
CA ASN A 382 -9.43 -17.88 -9.30
C ASN A 382 -10.06 -19.29 -9.18
N PHE A 383 -9.77 -20.00 -8.08
CA PHE A 383 -10.40 -21.30 -7.81
C PHE A 383 -11.92 -21.15 -7.58
N SER A 384 -12.36 -20.03 -7.03
CA SER A 384 -13.77 -19.75 -6.78
C SER A 384 -14.65 -19.73 -8.03
N ASP A 385 -14.06 -19.48 -9.21
CA ASP A 385 -14.79 -19.49 -10.48
C ASP A 385 -15.27 -20.89 -10.90
N LYS A 386 -14.62 -21.93 -10.36
CA LYS A 386 -14.99 -23.33 -10.59
C LYS A 386 -16.17 -23.77 -9.72
N LEU A 387 -16.54 -22.96 -8.71
CA LEU A 387 -17.66 -23.27 -7.82
C LEU A 387 -18.99 -22.98 -8.54
N PRO A 388 -19.97 -23.88 -8.45
CA PRO A 388 -21.31 -23.70 -9.02
C PRO A 388 -22.15 -22.73 -8.17
N LEU A 389 -21.73 -21.45 -8.13
CA LEU A 389 -22.41 -20.41 -7.35
C LEU A 389 -23.55 -19.77 -8.18
N PRO A 390 -24.67 -19.41 -7.53
CA PRO A 390 -25.73 -18.65 -8.18
C PRO A 390 -25.19 -17.36 -8.82
N PRO A 391 -25.68 -16.96 -9.99
CA PRO A 391 -25.22 -15.75 -10.69
C PRO A 391 -25.23 -14.49 -9.83
N ARG A 392 -26.20 -14.37 -8.92
CA ARG A 392 -26.33 -13.23 -7.98
C ARG A 392 -25.14 -13.13 -7.00
N ILE A 393 -24.60 -14.24 -6.55
CA ILE A 393 -23.41 -14.24 -5.66
C ILE A 393 -22.16 -14.01 -6.50
N ARG A 394 -22.08 -14.62 -7.67
CA ARG A 394 -20.92 -14.53 -8.56
C ARG A 394 -20.69 -13.13 -9.11
N GLN A 395 -21.76 -12.39 -9.43
CA GLN A 395 -21.72 -11.05 -10.01
C GLN A 395 -21.92 -9.91 -8.99
N GLY A 396 -22.20 -10.22 -7.72
CA GLY A 396 -22.58 -9.28 -6.67
C GLY A 396 -24.09 -9.19 -6.44
N PHE A 397 -24.48 -8.74 -5.24
CA PHE A 397 -25.87 -8.73 -4.79
C PHE A 397 -26.75 -7.67 -5.48
N TYR A 398 -26.17 -6.73 -6.25
CA TYR A 398 -26.96 -5.74 -6.97
C TYR A 398 -27.35 -6.27 -8.36
N PRO A 399 -28.64 -6.46 -8.62
CA PRO A 399 -29.11 -6.85 -9.94
C PRO A 399 -29.13 -5.62 -10.85
N PHE A 400 -28.00 -5.24 -11.43
CA PHE A 400 -28.02 -4.37 -12.60
C PHE A 400 -28.50 -5.21 -13.78
N LYS A 401 -29.81 -5.36 -13.91
CA LYS A 401 -30.42 -5.88 -15.13
C LYS A 401 -30.55 -4.75 -16.12
N THR A 402 -29.62 -4.61 -17.01
CA THR A 402 -29.91 -4.17 -18.36
C THR A 402 -28.72 -4.56 -19.24
N PRO A 403 -28.88 -5.48 -20.18
CA PRO A 403 -28.01 -5.54 -21.34
C PRO A 403 -27.97 -4.15 -22.01
N PRO A 404 -26.92 -3.77 -22.73
CA PRO A 404 -26.95 -2.60 -23.57
C PRO A 404 -28.19 -2.71 -24.45
N THR A 405 -28.92 -1.61 -24.60
CA THR A 405 -30.21 -1.55 -25.29
C THR A 405 -30.04 -1.75 -26.81
N GLU A 406 -28.81 -1.66 -27.30
CA GLU A 406 -28.45 -1.86 -28.71
C GLU A 406 -27.36 -2.95 -28.80
N VAL A 407 -27.56 -3.87 -29.72
CA VAL A 407 -26.56 -4.88 -30.10
C VAL A 407 -25.50 -4.16 -30.93
N LEU A 408 -24.41 -3.75 -30.30
CA LEU A 408 -23.27 -3.10 -30.95
C LEU A 408 -22.51 -4.14 -31.80
N SER A 409 -22.09 -3.74 -33.00
CA SER A 409 -21.15 -4.47 -33.85
C SER A 409 -20.06 -3.53 -34.33
N ASP A 410 -18.90 -4.04 -34.66
CA ASP A 410 -17.72 -3.28 -35.09
C ASP A 410 -17.35 -2.15 -34.08
N HIS A 411 -17.47 -2.45 -32.81
CA HIS A 411 -17.35 -1.47 -31.72
C HIS A 411 -16.12 -1.67 -30.88
N LEU A 412 -15.79 -0.66 -30.05
CA LEU A 412 -14.73 -0.65 -29.06
C LEU A 412 -15.28 -1.07 -27.71
N ILE A 413 -14.64 -2.04 -27.07
CA ILE A 413 -14.88 -2.39 -25.66
C ILE A 413 -13.79 -1.74 -24.79
N ILE A 414 -14.17 -0.94 -23.80
CA ILE A 414 -13.26 -0.32 -22.85
C ILE A 414 -13.46 -0.99 -21.49
N ILE A 415 -12.42 -1.64 -20.96
CA ILE A 415 -12.45 -2.26 -19.65
C ILE A 415 -11.86 -1.32 -18.62
N GLY A 416 -12.71 -0.85 -17.69
CA GLY A 416 -12.40 0.13 -16.64
C GLY A 416 -12.75 1.57 -17.06
N PHE A 417 -13.34 2.34 -16.13
CA PHE A 417 -13.73 3.74 -16.34
C PHE A 417 -12.98 4.70 -15.39
N GLY A 418 -11.72 4.38 -15.09
CA GLY A 418 -10.78 5.31 -14.46
C GLY A 418 -10.39 6.45 -15.41
N ILE A 419 -9.34 7.20 -15.08
CA ILE A 419 -8.89 8.37 -15.87
C ILE A 419 -8.68 8.00 -17.34
N ASN A 420 -7.96 6.91 -17.61
CA ASN A 420 -7.65 6.48 -18.98
C ASN A 420 -8.89 6.00 -19.73
N GLY A 421 -9.74 5.16 -19.10
CA GLY A 421 -10.99 4.70 -19.71
C GLY A 421 -11.94 5.84 -20.02
N LYS A 422 -12.06 6.82 -19.13
CA LYS A 422 -12.88 8.02 -19.33
C LYS A 422 -12.37 8.89 -20.48
N ASN A 423 -11.07 9.04 -20.62
CA ASN A 423 -10.47 9.79 -21.73
C ASN A 423 -10.66 9.07 -23.06
N MET A 424 -10.52 7.72 -23.10
CA MET A 424 -10.78 6.92 -24.29
C MET A 424 -12.24 6.97 -24.71
N ALA A 425 -13.19 6.85 -23.76
CA ALA A 425 -14.61 6.99 -24.04
C ALA A 425 -14.94 8.36 -24.66
N LYS A 426 -14.38 9.44 -24.12
CA LYS A 426 -14.52 10.80 -24.68
C LYS A 426 -13.93 10.91 -26.08
N ALA A 427 -12.77 10.32 -26.32
CA ALA A 427 -12.13 10.32 -27.64
C ALA A 427 -12.95 9.52 -28.65
N ALA A 428 -13.42 8.31 -28.28
CA ALA A 428 -14.28 7.47 -29.10
C ALA A 428 -15.60 8.20 -29.46
N SER A 429 -16.23 8.83 -28.47
CA SER A 429 -17.43 9.64 -28.68
C SER A 429 -17.21 10.78 -29.69
N LYS A 430 -16.10 11.53 -29.56
CA LYS A 430 -15.75 12.61 -30.51
C LYS A 430 -15.44 12.10 -31.92
N ALA A 431 -14.85 10.92 -32.02
CA ALA A 431 -14.53 10.27 -33.29
C ALA A 431 -15.72 9.51 -33.88
N HIS A 432 -16.88 9.54 -33.22
CA HIS A 432 -18.09 8.78 -33.63
C HIS A 432 -17.84 7.27 -33.72
N ILE A 433 -16.92 6.72 -32.93
CA ILE A 433 -16.65 5.28 -32.82
C ILE A 433 -17.67 4.69 -31.86
N PRO A 434 -18.45 3.66 -32.24
CA PRO A 434 -19.35 2.99 -31.33
C PRO A 434 -18.53 2.28 -30.24
N TYR A 435 -18.90 2.47 -28.97
CA TYR A 435 -18.19 1.88 -27.86
C TYR A 435 -19.12 1.49 -26.71
N VAL A 436 -18.63 0.58 -25.89
CA VAL A 436 -19.23 0.23 -24.60
C VAL A 436 -18.13 0.10 -23.53
N VAL A 437 -18.40 0.63 -22.37
CA VAL A 437 -17.52 0.52 -21.20
C VAL A 437 -17.99 -0.62 -20.31
N VAL A 438 -17.05 -1.42 -19.79
CA VAL A 438 -17.30 -2.40 -18.72
C VAL A 438 -16.60 -1.94 -17.46
N GLU A 439 -17.37 -1.71 -16.40
CA GLU A 439 -16.85 -1.21 -15.13
C GLU A 439 -17.38 -2.07 -13.96
N ILE A 440 -16.47 -2.41 -13.02
CA ILE A 440 -16.78 -3.24 -11.85
C ILE A 440 -17.31 -2.42 -10.66
N ASN A 441 -17.08 -1.11 -10.66
CA ASN A 441 -17.53 -0.22 -9.60
C ASN A 441 -19.00 0.21 -9.83
N PRO A 442 -19.95 -0.23 -8.98
CA PRO A 442 -21.37 0.04 -9.18
C PRO A 442 -21.74 1.53 -9.06
N GLU A 443 -20.95 2.32 -8.33
CA GLU A 443 -21.20 3.77 -8.19
C GLU A 443 -20.83 4.54 -9.45
N ILE A 444 -19.66 4.21 -10.02
CA ILE A 444 -19.22 4.80 -11.28
C ILE A 444 -20.27 4.49 -12.35
N VAL A 445 -20.69 3.23 -12.45
CA VAL A 445 -21.72 2.82 -13.43
C VAL A 445 -23.02 3.58 -13.24
N ARG A 446 -23.50 3.73 -11.99
CA ARG A 446 -24.75 4.46 -11.70
C ARG A 446 -24.64 5.93 -12.11
N ASN A 447 -23.56 6.59 -11.72
CA ASN A 447 -23.36 8.01 -11.95
C ASN A 447 -23.22 8.32 -13.44
N GLU A 448 -22.34 7.60 -14.14
CA GLU A 448 -22.05 7.86 -15.55
C GLU A 448 -23.21 7.41 -16.47
N LYS A 449 -23.90 6.33 -16.13
CA LYS A 449 -25.11 5.92 -16.85
C LYS A 449 -26.23 6.96 -16.75
N SER A 450 -26.36 7.65 -15.59
CA SER A 450 -27.34 8.76 -15.44
C SER A 450 -26.99 9.97 -16.30
N GLN A 451 -25.73 10.09 -16.76
CA GLN A 451 -25.25 11.12 -17.67
C GLN A 451 -25.34 10.68 -19.15
N GLY A 452 -25.87 9.49 -19.43
CA GLY A 452 -26.03 8.97 -20.77
C GLY A 452 -24.83 8.19 -21.32
N GLU A 453 -23.85 7.85 -20.49
CA GLU A 453 -22.68 7.08 -20.89
C GLU A 453 -23.05 5.61 -21.20
N SER A 454 -22.44 5.05 -22.27
CA SER A 454 -22.61 3.64 -22.64
C SER A 454 -21.75 2.74 -21.75
N ILE A 455 -22.22 2.51 -20.53
CA ILE A 455 -21.48 1.80 -19.50
C ILE A 455 -22.26 0.60 -18.96
N TYR A 456 -21.59 -0.55 -18.85
CA TYR A 456 -22.12 -1.81 -18.36
C TYR A 456 -21.44 -2.21 -17.05
N PHE A 457 -22.26 -2.59 -16.06
CA PHE A 457 -21.75 -3.10 -14.78
C PHE A 457 -21.34 -4.56 -14.89
N GLY A 458 -20.10 -4.88 -14.51
CA GLY A 458 -19.66 -6.25 -14.40
C GLY A 458 -18.15 -6.40 -14.27
N ASP A 459 -17.73 -7.58 -13.79
CA ASP A 459 -16.34 -7.99 -13.79
C ASP A 459 -16.00 -8.62 -15.14
N ALA A 460 -15.19 -7.95 -15.95
CA ALA A 460 -14.77 -8.39 -17.27
C ALA A 460 -13.97 -9.72 -17.26
N ALA A 461 -13.44 -10.13 -16.10
CA ALA A 461 -12.85 -11.44 -15.92
C ALA A 461 -13.86 -12.60 -16.05
N HIS A 462 -15.16 -12.30 -16.12
CA HIS A 462 -16.23 -13.28 -16.36
C HIS A 462 -16.73 -13.24 -17.80
N GLY A 463 -16.66 -14.38 -18.49
CA GLY A 463 -17.07 -14.49 -19.90
C GLY A 463 -18.53 -14.12 -20.16
N THR A 464 -19.43 -14.27 -19.19
CA THR A 464 -20.82 -13.82 -19.30
C THR A 464 -20.95 -12.31 -19.44
N VAL A 465 -20.09 -11.54 -18.78
CA VAL A 465 -20.04 -10.07 -18.86
C VAL A 465 -19.58 -9.64 -20.25
N LEU A 466 -18.51 -10.22 -20.76
CA LEU A 466 -17.98 -9.92 -22.10
C LEU A 466 -18.96 -10.34 -23.21
N LYS A 467 -19.69 -11.46 -23.03
CA LYS A 467 -20.77 -11.86 -23.97
C LYS A 467 -21.91 -10.85 -23.99
N ASN A 468 -22.28 -10.27 -22.84
CA ASN A 468 -23.36 -9.28 -22.76
C ASN A 468 -23.02 -7.95 -23.45
N VAL A 469 -21.75 -7.64 -23.64
CA VAL A 469 -21.26 -6.50 -24.41
C VAL A 469 -20.86 -6.89 -25.84
N ASN A 470 -21.29 -8.06 -26.29
CA ASN A 470 -21.14 -8.58 -27.64
C ASN A 470 -19.68 -8.66 -28.12
N ILE A 471 -18.79 -9.23 -27.31
CA ILE A 471 -17.37 -9.35 -27.63
C ILE A 471 -17.08 -10.08 -28.95
N SER A 472 -17.98 -10.98 -29.40
CA SER A 472 -17.84 -11.71 -30.66
C SER A 472 -17.84 -10.80 -31.89
N GLU A 473 -18.52 -9.66 -31.81
CA GLU A 473 -18.67 -8.68 -32.88
C GLU A 473 -17.85 -7.40 -32.61
N ALA A 474 -17.09 -7.37 -31.53
CA ALA A 474 -16.24 -6.24 -31.21
C ALA A 474 -14.99 -6.23 -32.12
N ARG A 475 -14.54 -5.05 -32.50
CA ARG A 475 -13.34 -4.84 -33.30
C ARG A 475 -12.09 -4.73 -32.43
N ILE A 476 -12.18 -3.94 -31.35
CA ILE A 476 -11.06 -3.66 -30.48
C ILE A 476 -11.51 -3.76 -29.01
N MET A 477 -10.66 -4.29 -28.16
CA MET A 477 -10.82 -4.21 -26.71
C MET A 477 -9.61 -3.53 -26.08
N VAL A 478 -9.86 -2.54 -25.24
CA VAL A 478 -8.81 -1.86 -24.48
C VAL A 478 -8.98 -2.18 -23.00
N VAL A 479 -7.91 -2.71 -22.37
CA VAL A 479 -7.88 -3.01 -20.94
C VAL A 479 -7.11 -1.91 -20.22
N ALA A 480 -7.85 -1.06 -19.49
CA ALA A 480 -7.34 0.16 -18.85
C ALA A 480 -7.39 0.10 -17.32
N ILE A 481 -7.47 -1.08 -16.73
CA ILE A 481 -7.51 -1.28 -15.27
C ILE A 481 -6.12 -1.37 -14.66
N SER A 482 -6.04 -1.11 -13.34
CA SER A 482 -4.79 -1.18 -12.55
C SER A 482 -4.68 -2.49 -11.73
N ASP A 483 -5.25 -3.59 -12.21
CA ASP A 483 -5.18 -4.92 -11.57
C ASP A 483 -4.45 -5.89 -12.52
N PRO A 484 -3.14 -6.15 -12.33
CA PRO A 484 -2.38 -7.03 -13.21
C PRO A 484 -2.97 -8.45 -13.30
N VAL A 485 -3.42 -9.01 -12.18
CA VAL A 485 -4.00 -10.36 -12.13
C VAL A 485 -5.36 -10.40 -12.84
N GLY A 486 -6.17 -9.35 -12.63
CA GLY A 486 -7.43 -9.18 -13.35
C GLY A 486 -7.22 -9.05 -14.86
N THR A 487 -6.23 -8.29 -15.28
CA THR A 487 -5.86 -8.11 -16.70
C THR A 487 -5.51 -9.43 -17.37
N LEU A 488 -4.63 -10.23 -16.80
CA LEU A 488 -4.26 -11.56 -17.34
C LEU A 488 -5.49 -12.45 -17.51
N LYS A 489 -6.39 -12.42 -16.54
CA LYS A 489 -7.63 -13.23 -16.62
C LYS A 489 -8.60 -12.72 -17.68
N ILE A 490 -8.73 -11.41 -17.83
CA ILE A 490 -9.57 -10.80 -18.88
C ILE A 490 -9.06 -11.21 -20.26
N LEU A 491 -7.74 -11.18 -20.46
CA LEU A 491 -7.11 -11.62 -21.72
C LEU A 491 -7.43 -13.09 -22.02
N ASP A 492 -7.23 -14.00 -21.07
CA ASP A 492 -7.54 -15.43 -21.23
C ASP A 492 -9.02 -15.65 -21.63
N VAL A 493 -9.93 -14.95 -20.96
CA VAL A 493 -11.37 -15.06 -21.25
C VAL A 493 -11.71 -14.44 -22.59
N ALA A 494 -11.16 -13.28 -22.93
CA ALA A 494 -11.43 -12.59 -24.18
C ALA A 494 -10.96 -13.41 -25.39
N ARG A 495 -9.74 -13.96 -25.34
CA ARG A 495 -9.21 -14.82 -26.41
C ARG A 495 -10.02 -16.10 -26.63
N LYS A 496 -10.53 -16.69 -25.55
CA LYS A 496 -11.44 -17.86 -25.66
C LYS A 496 -12.78 -17.53 -26.31
N LEU A 497 -13.27 -16.30 -26.15
CA LEU A 497 -14.55 -15.85 -26.70
C LEU A 497 -14.42 -15.29 -28.11
N ASN A 498 -13.37 -14.55 -28.39
CA ASN A 498 -13.05 -13.99 -29.72
C ASN A 498 -11.54 -14.06 -29.97
N PRO A 499 -11.06 -15.10 -30.68
CA PRO A 499 -9.63 -15.25 -30.99
C PRO A 499 -9.04 -14.14 -31.86
N ASN A 500 -9.90 -13.48 -32.70
CA ASN A 500 -9.47 -12.47 -33.65
C ASN A 500 -9.61 -11.02 -33.15
N LEU A 501 -10.04 -10.84 -31.90
CA LEU A 501 -10.21 -9.51 -31.30
C LEU A 501 -8.86 -8.82 -31.17
N TYR A 502 -8.76 -7.57 -31.63
CA TYR A 502 -7.54 -6.77 -31.37
C TYR A 502 -7.56 -6.24 -29.92
N ILE A 503 -6.56 -6.62 -29.13
CA ILE A 503 -6.55 -6.31 -27.70
C ILE A 503 -5.35 -5.42 -27.36
N ILE A 504 -5.64 -4.22 -26.88
CA ILE A 504 -4.68 -3.25 -26.37
C ILE A 504 -4.70 -3.29 -24.84
N VAL A 505 -3.54 -3.40 -24.22
CA VAL A 505 -3.42 -3.46 -22.77
C VAL A 505 -2.53 -2.33 -22.27
N ARG A 506 -3.03 -1.57 -21.31
CA ARG A 506 -2.21 -0.66 -20.52
C ARG A 506 -1.53 -1.45 -19.40
N THR A 507 -0.22 -1.27 -19.26
CA THR A 507 0.53 -1.73 -18.08
C THR A 507 1.33 -0.59 -17.47
N ARG A 508 1.65 -0.71 -16.18
CA ARG A 508 2.54 0.27 -15.52
C ARG A 508 4.00 -0.07 -15.75
N TYR A 509 4.35 -1.36 -15.76
CA TYR A 509 5.72 -1.83 -15.80
C TYR A 509 6.03 -2.67 -17.03
N ILE A 510 7.20 -2.46 -17.59
CA ILE A 510 7.75 -3.26 -18.71
C ILE A 510 7.86 -4.76 -18.33
N ARG A 511 8.22 -5.08 -17.09
CA ARG A 511 8.37 -6.48 -16.64
C ARG A 511 7.13 -7.34 -16.86
N ASP A 512 5.94 -6.72 -16.96
CA ASP A 512 4.67 -7.42 -17.12
C ASP A 512 4.34 -7.68 -18.61
N MET A 513 5.04 -7.00 -19.53
CA MET A 513 4.75 -7.04 -20.97
C MET A 513 4.83 -8.46 -21.54
N GLU A 514 5.88 -9.21 -21.22
CA GLU A 514 6.07 -10.54 -21.77
C GLU A 514 4.92 -11.48 -21.39
N SER A 515 4.49 -11.45 -20.13
CA SER A 515 3.36 -12.26 -19.67
C SER A 515 2.04 -11.86 -20.34
N LEU A 516 1.85 -10.56 -20.60
CA LEU A 516 0.66 -10.05 -21.29
C LEU A 516 0.62 -10.44 -22.78
N TYR A 517 1.76 -10.41 -23.48
CA TYR A 517 1.86 -10.93 -24.85
C TYR A 517 1.59 -12.43 -24.92
N GLN A 518 2.17 -13.22 -23.99
CA GLN A 518 1.93 -14.66 -23.92
C GLN A 518 0.44 -15.00 -23.65
N MET A 519 -0.28 -14.11 -22.94
CA MET A 519 -1.71 -14.26 -22.69
C MET A 519 -2.58 -13.72 -23.83
N GLY A 520 -1.97 -13.19 -24.88
CA GLY A 520 -2.65 -12.84 -26.12
C GLY A 520 -3.01 -11.35 -26.26
N ALA A 521 -2.31 -10.43 -25.61
CA ALA A 521 -2.38 -9.02 -25.97
C ALA A 521 -1.72 -8.81 -27.34
N ASP A 522 -2.33 -7.97 -28.21
CA ASP A 522 -1.75 -7.60 -29.51
C ASP A 522 -0.82 -6.40 -29.34
N GLU A 523 -1.21 -5.47 -28.48
CA GLU A 523 -0.44 -4.26 -28.22
C GLU A 523 -0.42 -3.98 -26.69
N ILE A 524 0.74 -3.59 -26.19
CA ILE A 524 0.92 -3.26 -24.77
C ILE A 524 1.53 -1.88 -24.67
N ILE A 525 0.88 -1.01 -23.88
CA ILE A 525 1.30 0.37 -23.64
C ILE A 525 1.83 0.50 -22.23
N PRO A 526 3.16 0.56 -22.03
CA PRO A 526 3.78 0.77 -20.73
C PRO A 526 3.74 2.26 -20.38
N GLU A 527 2.88 2.64 -19.43
CA GLU A 527 2.54 4.03 -19.10
C GLU A 527 3.75 4.88 -18.70
N GLU A 528 4.65 4.35 -17.87
CA GLU A 528 5.83 5.08 -17.40
C GLU A 528 6.80 5.40 -18.53
N PHE A 529 6.94 4.49 -19.49
CA PHE A 529 7.82 4.66 -20.64
C PHE A 529 7.23 5.55 -21.72
N GLU A 530 5.94 5.41 -22.03
CA GLU A 530 5.27 6.32 -22.97
C GLU A 530 5.25 7.76 -22.44
N THR A 531 5.10 7.96 -21.12
CA THR A 531 5.24 9.27 -20.50
C THR A 531 6.66 9.80 -20.66
N SER A 532 7.68 8.96 -20.50
CA SER A 532 9.09 9.33 -20.69
C SER A 532 9.39 9.68 -22.15
N ILE A 533 8.84 8.95 -23.10
CA ILE A 533 8.94 9.25 -24.54
C ILE A 533 8.32 10.62 -24.85
N GLU A 534 7.13 10.90 -24.33
CA GLU A 534 6.46 12.18 -24.56
C GLU A 534 7.27 13.35 -23.96
N ILE A 535 7.83 13.19 -22.75
CA ILE A 535 8.70 14.20 -22.14
C ILE A 535 9.94 14.39 -23.01
N PHE A 536 10.58 13.32 -23.44
CA PHE A 536 11.81 13.38 -24.22
C PHE A 536 11.57 13.97 -25.62
N SER A 537 10.46 13.63 -26.26
CA SER A 537 10.01 14.25 -27.50
C SER A 537 9.95 15.79 -27.39
N ARG A 538 9.37 16.29 -26.30
CA ARG A 538 9.31 17.74 -26.04
C ARG A 538 10.68 18.35 -25.78
N VAL A 539 11.57 17.60 -25.15
CA VAL A 539 12.98 18.04 -24.98
C VAL A 539 13.66 18.16 -26.33
N LEU A 540 13.54 17.14 -27.19
CA LEU A 540 14.14 17.16 -28.53
C LEU A 540 13.60 18.31 -29.41
N ASP A 541 12.30 18.61 -29.31
CA ASP A 541 11.67 19.76 -29.98
C ASP A 541 12.33 21.08 -29.54
N GLN A 542 12.68 21.25 -28.28
CA GLN A 542 13.39 22.44 -27.77
C GLN A 542 14.87 22.51 -28.24
N TYR A 543 15.46 21.39 -28.64
CA TYR A 543 16.78 21.34 -29.29
C TYR A 543 16.69 21.53 -30.81
N ASN A 544 15.52 21.90 -31.35
CA ASN A 544 15.25 22.15 -32.76
C ASN A 544 15.49 20.95 -33.69
N LEU A 545 15.29 19.73 -33.21
CA LEU A 545 15.20 18.57 -34.09
C LEU A 545 13.90 18.65 -34.91
N SER A 546 13.94 18.15 -36.13
CA SER A 546 12.74 18.09 -36.96
C SER A 546 11.74 17.06 -36.39
N LYS A 547 10.45 17.27 -36.67
CA LYS A 547 9.42 16.30 -36.24
C LYS A 547 9.67 14.89 -36.81
N GLU A 548 10.17 14.81 -38.05
CA GLU A 548 10.52 13.53 -38.69
C GLU A 548 11.62 12.80 -37.92
N GLU A 549 12.69 13.49 -37.52
CA GLU A 549 13.77 12.91 -36.72
C GLU A 549 13.27 12.47 -35.32
N ILE A 550 12.35 13.24 -34.71
CA ILE A 550 11.75 12.88 -33.42
C ILE A 550 10.89 11.64 -33.56
N ASP A 551 10.03 11.58 -34.59
CA ASP A 551 9.13 10.45 -34.85
C ASP A 551 9.92 9.16 -35.20
N ASP A 552 11.00 9.29 -35.97
CA ASP A 552 11.92 8.16 -36.29
C ASP A 552 12.56 7.62 -34.99
N PHE A 553 13.06 8.51 -34.14
CA PHE A 553 13.66 8.14 -32.87
C PHE A 553 12.67 7.46 -31.92
N ILE A 554 11.42 7.98 -31.82
CA ILE A 554 10.35 7.36 -31.03
C ILE A 554 10.03 5.96 -31.57
N THR A 555 9.96 5.84 -32.90
CA THR A 555 9.67 4.55 -33.55
C THR A 555 10.77 3.54 -33.29
N GLU A 556 12.04 3.96 -33.31
CA GLU A 556 13.18 3.13 -32.95
C GLU A 556 13.07 2.62 -31.51
N ILE A 557 12.80 3.50 -30.53
CA ILE A 557 12.63 3.12 -29.12
C ILE A 557 11.50 2.11 -28.92
N ARG A 558 10.37 2.31 -29.59
CA ARG A 558 9.21 1.39 -29.49
C ARG A 558 9.50 0.05 -30.15
N SER A 559 10.16 0.04 -31.31
CA SER A 559 10.51 -1.19 -32.04
C SER A 559 11.55 -2.04 -31.32
N ASP A 560 12.44 -1.42 -30.56
CA ASP A 560 13.45 -2.07 -29.71
C ASP A 560 12.88 -2.55 -28.35
N GLY A 561 11.56 -2.52 -28.19
CA GLY A 561 10.91 -2.96 -26.95
C GLY A 561 11.33 -2.18 -25.71
N TYR A 562 11.68 -0.91 -25.89
CA TYR A 562 12.14 0.02 -24.84
C TYR A 562 13.48 -0.38 -24.19
N GLU A 563 14.33 -1.21 -24.85
CA GLU A 563 15.62 -1.64 -24.30
C GLU A 563 16.54 -0.47 -23.98
N MET A 564 16.51 0.57 -24.78
CA MET A 564 17.27 1.79 -24.56
C MET A 564 17.00 2.42 -23.17
N PHE A 565 15.77 2.36 -22.67
CA PHE A 565 15.42 2.86 -21.33
C PHE A 565 15.65 1.84 -20.21
N ARG A 566 15.76 0.54 -20.54
CA ARG A 566 16.09 -0.52 -19.58
C ARG A 566 17.53 -0.43 -19.12
N THR A 567 18.46 -0.09 -20.04
CA THR A 567 19.89 0.01 -19.75
C THR A 567 20.25 1.18 -18.85
N LEU A 568 19.44 2.23 -18.79
CA LEU A 568 19.62 3.37 -17.88
C LEU A 568 19.26 3.06 -16.41
N SER A 569 18.58 1.96 -16.14
CA SER A 569 18.12 1.56 -14.79
C SER A 569 18.90 0.40 -14.17
N GLN A 570 19.89 -0.17 -14.86
CA GLN A 570 20.74 -1.24 -14.35
C GLN A 570 22.20 -0.79 -14.35
N ASP A 571 22.71 -0.40 -13.20
CA ASP A 571 24.11 -0.49 -12.85
C ASP A 571 24.50 -1.98 -12.77
N GLU A 572 24.80 -2.60 -13.91
CA GLU A 572 25.60 -3.83 -14.00
C GLU A 572 25.77 -4.23 -15.47
N SER A 573 27.02 -4.33 -15.89
CA SER A 573 27.56 -4.99 -17.08
C SER A 573 26.60 -5.26 -18.25
N VAL A 574 26.68 -4.40 -19.28
CA VAL A 574 25.94 -4.55 -20.53
C VAL A 574 26.51 -5.75 -21.30
N THR A 575 25.81 -6.87 -21.26
CA THR A 575 26.01 -7.99 -22.17
C THR A 575 25.07 -7.80 -23.37
N CYS A 576 25.56 -7.21 -24.46
CA CYS A 576 24.86 -7.21 -25.75
C CYS A 576 25.02 -8.56 -26.43
N THR A 577 23.95 -9.36 -26.46
CA THR A 577 23.90 -10.54 -27.34
C THR A 577 23.56 -10.09 -28.77
N LEU A 578 24.55 -10.02 -29.62
CA LEU A 578 24.34 -9.91 -31.06
C LEU A 578 23.75 -11.22 -31.60
N ASN A 579 22.53 -11.14 -32.13
CA ASN A 579 21.76 -12.24 -32.69
C ASN A 579 22.37 -12.68 -34.04
N ASN A 580 23.51 -13.37 -34.01
CA ASN A 580 24.06 -14.15 -35.11
C ASN A 580 25.14 -15.12 -34.60
N GLY A 581 24.76 -16.16 -33.90
CA GLY A 581 25.50 -17.43 -33.81
C GLY A 581 27.00 -17.42 -33.39
N THR A 582 27.55 -16.29 -32.95
CA THR A 582 28.90 -16.15 -32.44
C THR A 582 28.86 -15.46 -31.08
N ASN A 583 29.31 -16.15 -30.04
CA ASN A 583 29.48 -15.58 -28.70
C ASN A 583 30.57 -14.48 -28.75
N ALA A 584 30.17 -13.23 -28.96
CA ALA A 584 31.05 -12.08 -28.87
C ALA A 584 30.59 -11.27 -27.61
N GLU A 585 31.46 -11.16 -26.63
CA GLU A 585 31.22 -10.32 -25.44
C GLU A 585 31.70 -8.90 -25.70
N VAL A 586 30.87 -7.91 -25.36
CA VAL A 586 31.30 -6.50 -25.33
C VAL A 586 31.90 -6.23 -23.97
N ILE A 587 33.17 -5.89 -23.95
CA ILE A 587 33.94 -5.67 -22.73
C ILE A 587 34.30 -4.18 -22.66
N SER A 588 34.07 -3.55 -21.49
CA SER A 588 34.57 -2.20 -21.21
C SER A 588 35.82 -2.30 -20.34
N ILE A 589 36.93 -1.73 -20.80
CA ILE A 589 38.19 -1.77 -20.09
C ILE A 589 38.63 -0.33 -19.78
N PRO A 590 38.77 0.03 -18.49
CA PRO A 590 39.37 1.33 -18.13
C PRO A 590 40.87 1.34 -18.47
N VAL A 591 41.34 2.46 -19.03
CA VAL A 591 42.76 2.69 -19.36
C VAL A 591 43.50 3.00 -18.06
N GLY A 592 44.38 2.11 -17.64
CA GLY A 592 45.25 2.32 -16.49
C GLY A 592 46.44 3.24 -16.80
N ASN A 593 47.19 3.64 -15.76
CA ASN A 593 48.38 4.49 -15.84
C ASN A 593 49.45 3.99 -16.82
N ASP A 594 49.52 2.67 -17.02
CA ASP A 594 50.53 2.03 -17.91
C ASP A 594 50.27 2.30 -19.40
N MET A 595 49.08 2.73 -19.78
CA MET A 595 48.67 2.99 -21.16
C MET A 595 48.39 4.48 -21.43
N ASN A 596 48.63 5.35 -20.47
CA ASN A 596 48.43 6.79 -20.61
C ASN A 596 49.41 7.39 -21.62
N GLY A 597 48.89 8.05 -22.66
CA GLY A 597 49.67 8.63 -23.76
C GLY A 597 50.03 7.67 -24.90
N GLU A 598 49.71 6.39 -24.78
CA GLU A 598 49.90 5.39 -25.82
C GLU A 598 48.79 5.41 -26.88
N THR A 599 49.05 4.84 -28.05
CA THR A 599 48.07 4.80 -29.14
C THR A 599 47.12 3.61 -29.01
N LEU A 600 45.93 3.74 -29.57
CA LEU A 600 44.93 2.68 -29.62
C LEU A 600 45.43 1.41 -30.30
N ASN A 601 46.39 1.56 -31.24
CA ASN A 601 47.02 0.44 -31.92
C ASN A 601 47.87 -0.44 -30.97
N LYS A 602 48.51 0.18 -29.99
CA LYS A 602 49.28 -0.54 -28.96
C LYS A 602 48.36 -1.26 -27.99
N PHE A 603 47.25 -0.64 -27.63
CA PHE A 603 46.21 -1.27 -26.80
C PHE A 603 45.61 -2.51 -27.48
N ARG A 604 45.31 -2.42 -28.79
CA ARG A 604 44.79 -3.53 -29.59
C ARG A 604 45.76 -4.71 -29.68
N ALA A 605 47.08 -4.43 -29.71
CA ALA A 605 48.07 -5.49 -29.71
C ALA A 605 48.17 -6.26 -28.38
N THR A 606 47.74 -5.63 -27.29
CA THR A 606 47.75 -6.22 -25.95
C THR A 606 46.45 -6.97 -25.65
N TYR A 607 45.31 -6.44 -26.12
CA TYR A 607 43.96 -7.00 -25.87
C TYR A 607 43.35 -7.42 -27.22
N ASN A 608 43.25 -8.71 -27.46
CA ASN A 608 42.81 -9.30 -28.74
C ASN A 608 41.31 -9.10 -28.98
N GLY A 609 40.86 -7.94 -29.53
CA GLY A 609 39.45 -7.64 -29.80
C GLY A 609 39.26 -6.42 -30.71
N ASN A 610 38.07 -6.27 -31.27
CA ASN A 610 37.71 -5.12 -32.10
C ASN A 610 37.21 -3.98 -31.22
N ILE A 611 37.85 -2.82 -31.26
CA ILE A 611 37.49 -1.63 -30.51
C ILE A 611 36.34 -0.92 -31.22
N LEU A 612 35.25 -0.72 -30.51
CA LEU A 612 34.04 -0.04 -31.00
C LEU A 612 34.07 1.45 -30.70
N ALA A 613 34.51 1.82 -29.49
CA ALA A 613 34.52 3.21 -29.05
C ALA A 613 35.52 3.45 -27.93
N VAL A 614 35.90 4.73 -27.74
CA VAL A 614 36.60 5.23 -26.54
C VAL A 614 35.72 6.30 -25.88
N VAL A 615 35.49 6.17 -24.59
CA VAL A 615 34.72 7.15 -23.79
C VAL A 615 35.72 7.97 -22.96
N ARG A 616 35.72 9.28 -23.13
CA ARG A 616 36.53 10.26 -22.41
C ARG A 616 35.66 11.39 -21.88
N ASN A 617 35.65 11.63 -20.59
CA ASN A 617 34.87 12.72 -19.96
C ASN A 617 33.40 12.76 -20.45
N SER A 618 32.72 11.62 -20.46
CA SER A 618 31.34 11.44 -20.95
C SER A 618 31.10 11.73 -22.43
N LYS A 619 32.17 11.87 -23.24
CA LYS A 619 32.10 11.93 -24.71
C LYS A 619 32.53 10.61 -25.31
N THR A 620 31.70 10.06 -26.18
CA THR A 620 31.97 8.80 -26.87
C THR A 620 32.57 9.05 -28.26
N PHE A 621 33.78 8.56 -28.50
CA PHE A 621 34.45 8.58 -29.80
C PHE A 621 34.21 7.22 -30.46
N LYS A 622 33.26 7.14 -31.41
CA LYS A 622 32.93 5.92 -32.14
C LYS A 622 33.94 5.66 -33.23
N ASN A 623 34.40 4.42 -33.37
CA ASN A 623 35.40 3.98 -34.35
C ASN A 623 36.64 4.92 -34.43
N PRO A 624 37.34 5.16 -33.30
CA PRO A 624 38.47 6.08 -33.29
C PRO A 624 39.62 5.53 -34.13
N ASP A 625 40.38 6.44 -34.77
CA ASP A 625 41.55 6.07 -35.56
C ASP A 625 42.61 5.35 -34.71
N PHE A 626 43.39 4.48 -35.32
CA PHE A 626 44.41 3.68 -34.63
C PHE A 626 45.49 4.51 -33.95
N ASP A 627 45.69 5.76 -34.38
CA ASP A 627 46.64 6.73 -33.80
C ASP A 627 46.01 7.55 -32.65
N PHE A 628 44.77 7.24 -32.27
CA PHE A 628 44.10 7.90 -31.16
C PHE A 628 44.87 7.66 -29.85
N LYS A 629 45.30 8.75 -29.19
CA LYS A 629 46.05 8.70 -27.94
C LYS A 629 45.10 8.51 -26.76
N LEU A 630 45.37 7.48 -26.00
CA LEU A 630 44.63 7.16 -24.77
C LEU A 630 45.12 8.05 -23.63
N LEU A 631 44.19 8.46 -22.76
CA LEU A 631 44.46 9.17 -21.52
C LEU A 631 44.02 8.32 -20.32
N GLU A 632 44.56 8.66 -19.17
CA GLU A 632 44.12 8.11 -17.91
C GLU A 632 42.63 8.40 -17.73
N ASP A 633 41.86 7.43 -17.25
CA ASP A 633 40.40 7.44 -17.14
C ASP A 633 39.59 7.28 -18.45
N ASP A 634 40.22 7.06 -19.59
CA ASP A 634 39.48 6.63 -20.79
C ASP A 634 38.90 5.22 -20.58
N ILE A 635 37.68 5.00 -21.06
CA ILE A 635 37.08 3.66 -21.08
C ILE A 635 37.01 3.17 -22.51
N ILE A 636 37.66 2.04 -22.81
CA ILE A 636 37.65 1.42 -24.12
C ILE A 636 36.56 0.37 -24.19
N ILE A 637 35.66 0.52 -25.16
CA ILE A 637 34.59 -0.45 -25.45
C ILE A 637 35.06 -1.31 -26.63
N MET A 638 35.19 -2.61 -26.43
CA MET A 638 35.64 -3.56 -27.43
C MET A 638 34.78 -4.82 -27.46
N VAL A 639 34.78 -5.49 -28.63
CA VAL A 639 34.19 -6.82 -28.80
C VAL A 639 35.32 -7.83 -28.78
N GLY A 640 35.34 -8.70 -27.79
CA GLY A 640 36.25 -9.81 -27.63
C GLY A 640 35.56 -11.15 -27.90
N LYS A 641 36.34 -12.16 -28.24
CA LYS A 641 35.91 -13.56 -28.29
C LYS A 641 36.11 -14.18 -26.94
#